data_b7ded11c131b8d2ecef710aec8fdd023
#
_entry.id   b7ded11c131b8d2ecef710aec8fdd023
#
_cell.length_a   1.000
_cell.length_b   1.000
_cell.length_c   1.000
_cell.angle_alpha   90.00
_cell.angle_beta   90.00
_cell.angle_gamma   90.00
#
_symmetry.space_group_name_H-M   'P 1'
#
loop_
_entity.id
_entity.type
_entity.pdbx_description
1 polymer ?
#
loop_
_entity_poly.entity_id
_entity_poly.type
_entity_poly.pdbx_seq_one_letter_code
_entity_poly.pdbx_strand_id
1 'polypeptide(L)'
;MNHSATTLSDDPHQDEQEHHHGQAHQHAKAPALWDLIKADLLPHSDRWKHATKLAVAGGLIIAFQQILHFEIMYPAMTVMLVVTELKGFSTVTRFVLNFIAATIGTGLAVVLGALFLQQPMFYLPVMWGYIIVIMYFLVSSRYRSTIFVGGYPFIVITYMVLFDKENAEHVATIVYRSVITGLACASLVMIFLWPLVPLNALREKLIASVRRSRELLKRIQDDLLGQVALDVNSFVPEYYRMQTPEMLMMLDNAQTDFSFDGATRHNLISLMAFESRVAACLSVAAEQVAERHEDATPEVLELFNSFDERLEYMLEQLENPSIDGAVAAPPLALAPPPEWLEPMQRVADEAGVVATNINTFAVLKNQPDFATETLRNIKQCLPNIFRLSVLKPNIPALKHATKCASAIMICAIFCIALNWDQGIGCVETVMLVVQATFGGTLLIGGLRAAGVVMGFVLSICAVIFIVPLITTIPGFLLMFMIVLFVMGYVMHGAPRVSVPALQIVIVFDFSLLQLSGPSISLYPTMNFSLAVMMGVFVTFVVYRLLWPVRAGDELLPCLAATVESIASVVEGAAVKPLSIAQFDDARIHLDEDISKYMSFHNNLQLEMHCSAMCCQLQLRALSLAEKLCNETLLALVAEVGEDPMPANAIPVALVFADNLRRCASALRGVQNVELAPLPPHVEGDSEIAQWMRRTSDEIANTRDVFTQLHAMPMNAPTLMGLA
;
A
#
# COMPACT_ATOMS: atom_id res chain seq x y z
N MET A 1 5.50 59.41 -47.93
CA MET A 1 6.85 59.63 -48.48
C MET A 1 7.68 58.45 -48.13
N ASN A 2 8.03 57.71 -49.16
CA ASN A 2 9.22 56.86 -49.41
C ASN A 2 9.58 55.76 -48.42
N HIS A 3 9.32 54.54 -48.82
CA HIS A 3 10.15 53.60 -49.65
C HIS A 3 11.37 53.01 -48.86
N SER A 4 11.34 51.72 -48.63
CA SER A 4 12.09 50.80 -49.43
C SER A 4 11.73 49.33 -49.09
N ALA A 5 11.45 48.61 -50.11
CA ALA A 5 11.29 47.17 -50.16
C ALA A 5 12.65 46.47 -50.07
N THR A 6 12.70 45.32 -49.39
CA THR A 6 13.70 44.31 -49.75
C THR A 6 13.04 42.94 -49.63
N THR A 7 13.02 42.30 -50.75
CA THR A 7 12.62 40.90 -51.03
C THR A 7 13.50 39.92 -50.29
N LEU A 8 12.90 38.91 -49.67
CA LEU A 8 13.58 37.66 -49.33
C LEU A 8 12.69 36.47 -49.66
N SER A 9 13.30 35.54 -50.31
CA SER A 9 12.79 34.35 -50.96
C SER A 9 12.06 33.40 -50.01
N ASP A 10 10.88 33.03 -50.43
CA ASP A 10 10.12 31.87 -49.89
C ASP A 10 10.87 30.57 -50.23
N ASP A 11 11.23 29.81 -49.22
CA ASP A 11 11.62 28.42 -49.31
C ASP A 11 10.56 27.57 -48.61
N PRO A 12 9.74 26.82 -49.38
CA PRO A 12 8.54 26.15 -48.84
C PRO A 12 8.83 24.83 -48.10
N HIS A 13 10.07 24.45 -47.88
CA HIS A 13 10.44 23.16 -47.27
C HIS A 13 10.85 23.22 -45.79
N GLN A 14 10.90 24.38 -45.16
CA GLN A 14 11.19 24.49 -43.72
C GLN A 14 9.94 24.51 -42.82
N ASP A 15 8.77 24.88 -43.32
CA ASP A 15 7.54 24.96 -42.53
C ASP A 15 6.84 23.61 -42.33
N GLU A 16 7.13 22.58 -43.11
CA GLU A 16 6.52 21.26 -42.92
C GLU A 16 7.18 20.40 -41.83
N GLN A 17 8.41 20.66 -41.46
CA GLN A 17 9.07 19.90 -40.37
C GLN A 17 8.77 20.44 -38.96
N GLU A 18 8.46 21.72 -38.79
CA GLU A 18 8.04 22.27 -37.48
C GLU A 18 6.56 21.97 -37.16
N HIS A 19 5.70 21.69 -38.16
CA HIS A 19 4.31 21.33 -37.93
C HIS A 19 4.07 19.86 -37.54
N HIS A 20 5.01 18.96 -37.81
CA HIS A 20 4.89 17.54 -37.37
C HIS A 20 5.39 17.26 -35.96
N HIS A 21 6.23 18.12 -35.37
CA HIS A 21 6.61 18.00 -33.95
C HIS A 21 5.69 18.71 -32.97
N GLY A 22 4.77 19.54 -33.44
CA GLY A 22 3.83 20.28 -32.60
C GLY A 22 2.52 19.57 -32.25
N GLN A 23 2.20 18.42 -32.85
CA GLN A 23 0.92 17.72 -32.63
C GLN A 23 0.97 16.49 -31.71
N ALA A 24 2.14 16.10 -31.21
CA ALA A 24 2.25 14.92 -30.35
C ALA A 24 2.04 15.18 -28.83
N HIS A 25 1.76 16.41 -28.41
CA HIS A 25 1.43 16.73 -27.02
C HIS A 25 -0.01 17.28 -26.89
N GLN A 26 -1.00 16.52 -27.37
CA GLN A 26 -2.33 16.68 -26.81
C GLN A 26 -2.24 16.25 -25.34
N HIS A 27 -2.23 17.24 -24.43
CA HIS A 27 -2.41 17.04 -23.02
C HIS A 27 -3.63 16.13 -22.80
N ALA A 28 -3.39 14.88 -22.44
CA ALA A 28 -4.44 14.03 -21.93
C ALA A 28 -5.03 14.79 -20.73
N LYS A 29 -6.22 15.37 -20.89
CA LYS A 29 -6.94 16.02 -19.78
C LYS A 29 -7.05 14.98 -18.69
N ALA A 30 -6.58 15.33 -17.48
CA ALA A 30 -6.78 14.49 -16.32
C ALA A 30 -8.26 14.03 -16.31
N PRO A 31 -8.53 12.72 -16.16
CA PRO A 31 -9.88 12.20 -16.23
C PRO A 31 -10.76 12.93 -15.20
N ALA A 32 -11.98 13.29 -15.57
CA ALA A 32 -12.88 13.96 -14.64
C ALA A 32 -13.08 13.06 -13.40
N LEU A 33 -13.17 13.66 -12.20
CA LEU A 33 -13.38 12.93 -10.95
C LEU A 33 -14.52 11.91 -11.06
N TRP A 34 -15.54 12.23 -11.83
CA TRP A 34 -16.68 11.34 -12.08
C TRP A 34 -16.32 10.09 -12.88
N ASP A 35 -15.42 10.21 -13.86
CA ASP A 35 -14.96 9.07 -14.66
C ASP A 35 -14.07 8.14 -13.81
N LEU A 36 -13.27 8.70 -12.92
CA LEU A 36 -12.50 7.94 -11.95
C LEU A 36 -13.39 7.19 -10.95
N ILE A 37 -14.45 7.84 -10.44
CA ILE A 37 -15.42 7.19 -9.55
C ILE A 37 -16.17 6.07 -10.30
N LYS A 38 -16.57 6.30 -11.57
CA LYS A 38 -17.20 5.24 -12.39
C LYS A 38 -16.27 4.04 -12.58
N ALA A 39 -14.99 4.27 -12.89
CA ALA A 39 -14.01 3.20 -13.02
C ALA A 39 -13.86 2.41 -11.71
N ASP A 40 -13.84 3.11 -10.56
CA ASP A 40 -13.78 2.48 -9.24
C ASP A 40 -15.04 1.68 -8.88
N LEU A 41 -16.19 1.96 -9.49
CA LEU A 41 -17.45 1.27 -9.21
C LEU A 41 -17.79 0.18 -10.23
N LEU A 42 -16.90 -0.11 -11.18
CA LEU A 42 -17.13 -1.19 -12.15
C LEU A 42 -17.41 -2.53 -11.45
N PRO A 43 -18.39 -3.32 -11.96
CA PRO A 43 -18.75 -4.61 -11.37
C PRO A 43 -17.59 -5.59 -11.37
N HIS A 44 -17.28 -6.15 -10.20
CA HIS A 44 -16.32 -7.22 -10.03
C HIS A 44 -16.88 -8.27 -9.07
N SER A 45 -16.57 -9.56 -9.29
CA SER A 45 -17.12 -10.65 -8.48
C SER A 45 -16.86 -10.50 -6.98
N ASP A 46 -15.72 -9.92 -6.60
CA ASP A 46 -15.34 -9.85 -5.19
C ASP A 46 -16.06 -8.73 -4.44
N ARG A 47 -16.53 -7.69 -5.15
CA ARG A 47 -17.27 -6.59 -4.53
C ARG A 47 -18.60 -7.04 -3.95
N TRP A 48 -19.38 -7.81 -4.71
CA TRP A 48 -20.66 -8.28 -4.20
C TRP A 48 -20.51 -9.33 -3.09
N LYS A 49 -19.45 -10.17 -3.15
CA LYS A 49 -19.11 -11.10 -2.06
C LYS A 49 -18.78 -10.33 -0.77
N HIS A 50 -17.94 -9.29 -0.88
CA HIS A 50 -17.62 -8.42 0.26
C HIS A 50 -18.85 -7.70 0.81
N ALA A 51 -19.67 -7.11 -0.06
CA ALA A 51 -20.93 -6.47 0.30
C ALA A 51 -21.87 -7.41 1.04
N THR A 52 -22.01 -8.64 0.56
CA THR A 52 -22.84 -9.67 1.22
C THR A 52 -22.29 -10.05 2.58
N LYS A 53 -20.97 -10.25 2.71
CA LYS A 53 -20.33 -10.54 4.00
C LYS A 53 -20.61 -9.44 5.01
N LEU A 54 -20.44 -8.19 4.61
CA LEU A 54 -20.66 -7.03 5.48
C LEU A 54 -22.12 -6.93 5.93
N ALA A 55 -23.05 -7.09 4.98
CA ALA A 55 -24.48 -7.07 5.27
C ALA A 55 -24.90 -8.18 6.23
N VAL A 56 -24.40 -9.41 6.01
CA VAL A 56 -24.72 -10.56 6.89
C VAL A 56 -24.10 -10.38 8.28
N ALA A 57 -22.84 -9.94 8.36
CA ALA A 57 -22.18 -9.71 9.67
C ALA A 57 -22.89 -8.64 10.48
N GLY A 58 -23.22 -7.50 9.86
CA GLY A 58 -23.99 -6.44 10.54
C GLY A 58 -25.41 -6.88 10.87
N GLY A 59 -26.06 -7.65 10.00
CA GLY A 59 -27.37 -8.25 10.27
C GLY A 59 -27.34 -9.17 11.50
N LEU A 60 -26.29 -9.98 11.69
CA LEU A 60 -26.12 -10.81 12.86
C LEU A 60 -25.95 -9.96 14.14
N ILE A 61 -25.18 -8.87 14.12
CA ILE A 61 -25.02 -7.97 15.26
C ILE A 61 -26.38 -7.41 15.70
N ILE A 62 -27.18 -6.92 14.73
CA ILE A 62 -28.50 -6.37 15.02
C ILE A 62 -29.45 -7.47 15.52
N ALA A 63 -29.38 -8.68 14.95
CA ALA A 63 -30.17 -9.81 15.41
C ALA A 63 -29.84 -10.16 16.87
N PHE A 64 -28.55 -10.21 17.23
CA PHE A 64 -28.14 -10.41 18.63
C PHE A 64 -28.68 -9.31 19.55
N GLN A 65 -28.62 -8.05 19.14
CA GLN A 65 -29.13 -6.94 19.93
C GLN A 65 -30.65 -7.02 20.08
N GLN A 66 -31.39 -7.16 18.98
CA GLN A 66 -32.86 -7.00 19.02
C GLN A 66 -33.59 -8.30 19.42
N ILE A 67 -33.06 -9.48 19.06
CA ILE A 67 -33.75 -10.76 19.35
C ILE A 67 -33.32 -11.32 20.70
N LEU A 68 -32.04 -11.24 21.04
CA LEU A 68 -31.49 -11.78 22.27
C LEU A 68 -31.40 -10.73 23.39
N HIS A 69 -31.82 -9.49 23.12
CA HIS A 69 -31.78 -8.36 24.06
C HIS A 69 -30.38 -8.12 24.66
N PHE A 70 -29.30 -8.40 23.85
CA PHE A 70 -27.96 -8.04 24.28
C PHE A 70 -27.78 -6.53 24.19
N GLU A 71 -27.30 -5.94 25.28
CA GLU A 71 -26.86 -4.54 25.28
C GLU A 71 -25.60 -4.40 24.48
N ILE A 72 -25.74 -4.03 23.19
CA ILE A 72 -24.66 -3.82 22.23
C ILE A 72 -24.71 -2.36 21.77
N MET A 73 -23.54 -1.73 21.73
CA MET A 73 -23.37 -0.37 21.23
C MET A 73 -22.68 -0.38 19.85
N TYR A 74 -22.63 0.78 19.23
CA TYR A 74 -21.93 1.03 17.96
C TYR A 74 -20.49 0.48 17.87
N PRO A 75 -19.67 0.31 18.94
CA PRO A 75 -18.35 -0.31 18.81
C PRO A 75 -18.37 -1.70 18.17
N ALA A 76 -19.49 -2.43 18.24
CA ALA A 76 -19.64 -3.72 17.58
C ALA A 76 -19.53 -3.56 16.06
N MET A 77 -20.23 -2.59 15.47
CA MET A 77 -20.17 -2.31 14.05
C MET A 77 -18.82 -1.72 13.64
N THR A 78 -18.27 -0.80 14.42
CA THR A 78 -16.94 -0.22 14.13
C THR A 78 -15.86 -1.30 14.05
N VAL A 79 -15.82 -2.22 15.02
CA VAL A 79 -14.86 -3.34 15.01
C VAL A 79 -15.13 -4.29 13.84
N MET A 80 -16.40 -4.62 13.57
CA MET A 80 -16.78 -5.42 12.42
C MET A 80 -16.28 -4.78 11.11
N LEU A 81 -16.55 -3.50 10.90
CA LEU A 81 -16.14 -2.75 9.73
C LEU A 81 -14.61 -2.76 9.56
N VAL A 82 -13.87 -2.43 10.61
CA VAL A 82 -12.41 -2.41 10.57
C VAL A 82 -11.82 -3.80 10.31
N VAL A 83 -12.35 -4.84 10.94
CA VAL A 83 -11.88 -6.22 10.74
C VAL A 83 -12.17 -6.71 9.32
N THR A 84 -13.29 -6.31 8.72
CA THR A 84 -13.66 -6.70 7.36
C THR A 84 -12.94 -5.86 6.30
N GLU A 85 -12.67 -4.57 6.57
CA GLU A 85 -12.07 -3.65 5.59
C GLU A 85 -10.56 -3.81 5.45
N LEU A 86 -9.85 -4.19 6.50
CA LEU A 86 -8.39 -4.34 6.49
C LEU A 86 -7.91 -5.50 5.59
N LYS A 87 -8.59 -5.75 4.46
CA LYS A 87 -8.37 -6.89 3.56
C LYS A 87 -8.19 -8.17 4.39
N GLY A 88 -9.10 -8.29 5.38
CA GLY A 88 -8.94 -9.20 6.50
C GLY A 88 -9.16 -10.62 6.06
N PHE A 89 -8.07 -11.31 5.94
CA PHE A 89 -8.09 -12.75 6.02
C PHE A 89 -8.50 -13.09 7.44
N SER A 90 -9.76 -13.41 7.66
CA SER A 90 -10.23 -13.82 8.99
C SER A 90 -10.10 -15.33 9.10
N THR A 91 -9.08 -15.73 9.83
CA THR A 91 -8.87 -17.10 10.23
C THR A 91 -9.15 -17.25 11.71
N VAL A 92 -9.30 -18.48 12.18
CA VAL A 92 -9.48 -18.74 13.62
C VAL A 92 -8.28 -18.22 14.41
N THR A 93 -7.08 -18.33 13.88
CA THR A 93 -5.87 -17.77 14.52
C THR A 93 -6.01 -16.28 14.77
N ARG A 94 -6.45 -15.52 13.77
CA ARG A 94 -6.65 -14.06 13.90
C ARG A 94 -7.79 -13.71 14.83
N PHE A 95 -8.89 -14.47 14.77
CA PHE A 95 -9.97 -14.28 15.73
C PHE A 95 -9.46 -14.40 17.17
N VAL A 96 -8.70 -15.46 17.47
CA VAL A 96 -8.15 -15.68 18.83
C VAL A 96 -7.16 -14.58 19.22
N LEU A 97 -6.26 -14.18 18.30
CA LEU A 97 -5.32 -13.08 18.56
C LEU A 97 -6.04 -11.76 18.81
N ASN A 98 -7.06 -11.43 18.04
CA ASN A 98 -7.87 -10.22 18.20
C ASN A 98 -8.70 -10.27 19.48
N PHE A 99 -9.24 -11.45 19.83
CA PHE A 99 -9.96 -11.67 21.10
C PHE A 99 -9.03 -11.43 22.30
N ILE A 100 -7.83 -12.00 22.30
CA ILE A 100 -6.83 -11.79 23.34
C ILE A 100 -6.47 -10.30 23.43
N ALA A 101 -6.23 -9.65 22.28
CA ALA A 101 -5.88 -8.24 22.23
C ALA A 101 -7.00 -7.34 22.80
N ALA A 102 -8.26 -7.57 22.42
CA ALA A 102 -9.43 -6.85 22.96
C ALA A 102 -9.57 -7.04 24.48
N THR A 103 -9.35 -8.27 24.96
CA THR A 103 -9.41 -8.59 26.39
C THR A 103 -8.31 -7.87 27.17
N ILE A 104 -7.06 -7.86 26.63
CA ILE A 104 -5.94 -7.13 27.23
C ILE A 104 -6.24 -5.63 27.26
N GLY A 105 -6.69 -5.05 26.14
CA GLY A 105 -6.99 -3.62 26.05
C GLY A 105 -8.07 -3.19 27.03
N THR A 106 -9.16 -3.97 27.11
CA THR A 106 -10.22 -3.75 28.10
C THR A 106 -9.70 -3.89 29.53
N GLY A 107 -8.94 -4.95 29.83
CA GLY A 107 -8.35 -5.17 31.16
C GLY A 107 -7.45 -4.01 31.59
N LEU A 108 -6.65 -3.49 30.68
CA LEU A 108 -5.79 -2.32 30.95
C LEU A 108 -6.61 -1.04 31.20
N ALA A 109 -7.72 -0.84 30.47
CA ALA A 109 -8.63 0.29 30.71
C ALA A 109 -9.28 0.20 32.09
N VAL A 110 -9.74 -0.99 32.50
CA VAL A 110 -10.32 -1.23 33.84
C VAL A 110 -9.29 -1.01 34.94
N VAL A 111 -8.07 -1.53 34.80
CA VAL A 111 -6.98 -1.31 35.76
C VAL A 111 -6.64 0.19 35.89
N LEU A 112 -6.53 0.90 34.76
CA LEU A 112 -6.29 2.35 34.76
C LEU A 112 -7.43 3.08 35.49
N GLY A 113 -8.68 2.73 35.21
CA GLY A 113 -9.85 3.27 35.92
C GLY A 113 -9.80 3.01 37.41
N ALA A 114 -9.58 1.75 37.81
CA ALA A 114 -9.53 1.36 39.23
C ALA A 114 -8.44 2.12 40.01
N LEU A 115 -7.29 2.38 39.39
CA LEU A 115 -6.15 3.02 40.07
C LEU A 115 -6.25 4.55 40.09
N PHE A 116 -6.70 5.19 39.02
CA PHE A 116 -6.52 6.62 38.82
C PHE A 116 -7.76 7.42 38.51
N LEU A 117 -8.95 6.80 38.30
CA LEU A 117 -10.16 7.51 37.85
C LEU A 117 -10.58 8.65 38.81
N GLN A 118 -10.34 8.49 40.08
CA GLN A 118 -10.67 9.52 41.10
C GLN A 118 -9.64 10.66 41.15
N GLN A 119 -8.51 10.52 40.44
CA GLN A 119 -7.42 11.49 40.42
C GLN A 119 -7.12 11.90 38.97
N PRO A 120 -7.89 12.84 38.42
CA PRO A 120 -7.74 13.23 37.00
C PRO A 120 -6.31 13.69 36.60
N MET A 121 -5.58 14.25 37.60
CA MET A 121 -4.22 14.71 37.43
C MET A 121 -3.25 13.59 37.07
N PHE A 122 -3.50 12.35 37.49
CA PHE A 122 -2.73 11.17 37.13
C PHE A 122 -3.38 10.36 36.00
N TYR A 123 -4.72 10.32 35.97
CA TYR A 123 -5.47 9.56 34.98
C TYR A 123 -5.15 10.00 33.54
N LEU A 124 -5.24 11.30 33.24
CA LEU A 124 -5.03 11.82 31.90
C LEU A 124 -3.58 11.63 31.39
N PRO A 125 -2.51 11.94 32.16
CA PRO A 125 -1.15 11.67 31.72
C PRO A 125 -0.84 10.17 31.51
N VAL A 126 -1.34 9.28 32.35
CA VAL A 126 -1.15 7.84 32.20
C VAL A 126 -1.92 7.33 30.98
N MET A 127 -3.15 7.76 30.78
CA MET A 127 -3.92 7.49 29.57
C MET A 127 -3.16 7.93 28.31
N TRP A 128 -2.63 9.16 28.30
CA TRP A 128 -1.83 9.69 27.19
C TRP A 128 -0.60 8.82 26.89
N GLY A 129 0.16 8.47 27.93
CA GLY A 129 1.34 7.60 27.79
C GLY A 129 0.97 6.22 27.19
N TYR A 130 -0.15 5.65 27.63
CA TYR A 130 -0.64 4.39 27.10
C TYR A 130 -1.06 4.48 25.65
N ILE A 131 -1.75 5.56 25.26
CA ILE A 131 -2.13 5.81 23.87
C ILE A 131 -0.88 5.96 22.98
N ILE A 132 0.19 6.62 23.47
CA ILE A 132 1.46 6.68 22.73
C ILE A 132 2.00 5.28 22.45
N VAL A 133 1.99 4.40 23.45
CA VAL A 133 2.47 3.01 23.31
C VAL A 133 1.63 2.26 22.27
N ILE A 134 0.30 2.33 22.37
CA ILE A 134 -0.61 1.68 21.40
C ILE A 134 -0.34 2.21 19.97
N MET A 135 -0.26 3.53 19.80
CA MET A 135 -0.04 4.15 18.49
C MET A 135 1.35 3.84 17.92
N TYR A 136 2.37 3.76 18.77
CA TYR A 136 3.71 3.35 18.36
C TYR A 136 3.71 1.92 17.80
N PHE A 137 3.08 0.97 18.51
CA PHE A 137 2.94 -0.39 18.01
C PHE A 137 2.06 -0.48 16.77
N LEU A 138 1.00 0.31 16.68
CA LEU A 138 0.11 0.35 15.51
C LEU A 138 0.86 0.72 14.22
N VAL A 139 1.81 1.65 14.32
CA VAL A 139 2.63 2.09 13.17
C VAL A 139 3.79 1.13 12.89
N SER A 140 4.44 0.62 13.93
CA SER A 140 5.70 -0.14 13.81
C SER A 140 5.50 -1.64 13.59
N SER A 141 4.33 -2.19 13.95
CA SER A 141 4.07 -3.63 13.89
C SER A 141 3.37 -4.02 12.58
N ARG A 142 3.70 -5.23 12.10
CA ARG A 142 2.94 -5.88 11.02
C ARG A 142 1.55 -6.36 11.43
N TYR A 143 1.29 -6.52 12.74
CA TYR A 143 -0.02 -6.93 13.30
C TYR A 143 -0.94 -5.75 13.60
N ARG A 144 -1.02 -4.78 12.68
CA ARG A 144 -1.78 -3.52 12.87
C ARG A 144 -3.23 -3.74 13.26
N SER A 145 -3.93 -4.68 12.62
CA SER A 145 -5.34 -4.99 12.93
C SER A 145 -5.53 -5.49 14.36
N THR A 146 -4.66 -6.38 14.83
CA THR A 146 -4.72 -6.92 16.20
C THR A 146 -4.44 -5.84 17.23
N ILE A 147 -3.45 -4.95 16.97
CA ILE A 147 -3.14 -3.83 17.87
C ILE A 147 -4.28 -2.82 17.88
N PHE A 148 -4.91 -2.55 16.73
CA PHE A 148 -6.10 -1.69 16.67
C PHE A 148 -7.25 -2.26 17.51
N VAL A 149 -7.57 -3.55 17.32
CA VAL A 149 -8.65 -4.21 18.06
C VAL A 149 -8.38 -4.23 19.58
N GLY A 150 -7.10 -4.28 19.99
CA GLY A 150 -6.72 -4.15 21.41
C GLY A 150 -6.76 -2.70 21.91
N GLY A 151 -6.31 -1.75 21.13
CA GLY A 151 -6.25 -0.33 21.49
C GLY A 151 -7.61 0.37 21.48
N TYR A 152 -8.49 -0.04 20.59
CA TYR A 152 -9.80 0.57 20.43
C TYR A 152 -10.68 0.50 21.71
N PRO A 153 -10.93 -0.68 22.32
CA PRO A 153 -11.70 -0.73 23.56
C PRO A 153 -11.02 0.02 24.71
N PHE A 154 -9.69 0.01 24.79
CA PHE A 154 -8.97 0.83 25.77
C PHE A 154 -9.35 2.31 25.66
N ILE A 155 -9.27 2.88 24.47
CA ILE A 155 -9.54 4.30 24.24
C ILE A 155 -11.01 4.63 24.48
N VAL A 156 -11.93 3.81 23.99
CA VAL A 156 -13.38 4.02 24.16
C VAL A 156 -13.77 3.95 25.64
N ILE A 157 -13.33 2.92 26.36
CA ILE A 157 -13.66 2.75 27.78
C ILE A 157 -13.06 3.88 28.61
N THR A 158 -11.77 4.18 28.43
CA THR A 158 -11.10 5.25 29.21
C THR A 158 -11.72 6.62 28.98
N TYR A 159 -12.26 6.87 27.78
CA TYR A 159 -12.99 8.10 27.50
C TYR A 159 -14.38 8.08 28.15
N MET A 160 -15.20 7.06 27.93
CA MET A 160 -16.59 7.01 28.40
C MET A 160 -16.69 7.04 29.91
N VAL A 161 -15.79 6.36 30.60
CA VAL A 161 -15.75 6.31 32.09
C VAL A 161 -15.50 7.69 32.72
N LEU A 162 -14.92 8.65 31.98
CA LEU A 162 -14.76 10.03 32.47
C LEU A 162 -16.10 10.75 32.68
N PHE A 163 -17.14 10.37 31.93
CA PHE A 163 -18.47 10.97 32.00
C PHE A 163 -19.43 10.17 32.92
N ASP A 164 -19.21 8.86 33.07
CA ASP A 164 -20.00 8.00 33.89
C ASP A 164 -19.12 7.19 34.87
N LYS A 165 -18.57 7.89 35.86
CA LYS A 165 -17.64 7.32 36.84
C LYS A 165 -18.31 6.32 37.79
N GLU A 166 -19.59 6.54 38.11
CA GLU A 166 -20.32 5.70 39.01
C GLU A 166 -20.62 4.32 38.42
N ASN A 167 -20.81 4.26 37.09
CA ASN A 167 -21.12 3.03 36.37
C ASN A 167 -19.93 2.54 35.52
N ALA A 168 -18.67 2.87 35.89
CA ALA A 168 -17.48 2.56 35.12
C ALA A 168 -17.35 1.08 34.75
N GLU A 169 -17.72 0.16 35.64
CA GLU A 169 -17.71 -1.28 35.40
C GLU A 169 -18.76 -1.68 34.35
N HIS A 170 -19.94 -1.09 34.41
CA HIS A 170 -21.02 -1.33 33.45
C HIS A 170 -20.62 -0.84 32.05
N VAL A 171 -20.07 0.38 31.94
CA VAL A 171 -19.51 0.93 30.67
C VAL A 171 -18.47 0.01 30.09
N ALA A 172 -17.49 -0.43 30.89
CA ALA A 172 -16.44 -1.33 30.43
C ALA A 172 -17.01 -2.66 29.93
N THR A 173 -18.00 -3.22 30.63
CA THR A 173 -18.67 -4.47 30.26
C THR A 173 -19.43 -4.36 28.96
N ILE A 174 -20.21 -3.27 28.75
CA ILE A 174 -20.98 -3.07 27.53
C ILE A 174 -20.03 -2.88 26.33
N VAL A 175 -18.98 -2.05 26.46
CA VAL A 175 -18.02 -1.83 25.38
C VAL A 175 -17.30 -3.13 25.02
N TYR A 176 -16.82 -3.89 26.03
CA TYR A 176 -16.18 -5.19 25.81
C TYR A 176 -17.11 -6.17 25.10
N ARG A 177 -18.35 -6.32 25.58
CA ARG A 177 -19.37 -7.16 24.97
C ARG A 177 -19.62 -6.77 23.51
N SER A 178 -19.72 -5.47 23.25
CA SER A 178 -19.93 -4.94 21.90
C SER A 178 -18.75 -5.29 20.97
N VAL A 179 -17.52 -5.05 21.40
CA VAL A 179 -16.31 -5.37 20.65
C VAL A 179 -16.21 -6.86 20.34
N ILE A 180 -16.44 -7.71 21.32
CA ILE A 180 -16.39 -9.17 21.14
C ILE A 180 -17.50 -9.67 20.22
N THR A 181 -18.72 -9.13 20.33
CA THR A 181 -19.83 -9.49 19.43
C THR A 181 -19.52 -9.08 17.99
N GLY A 182 -19.03 -7.85 17.78
CA GLY A 182 -18.64 -7.39 16.45
C GLY A 182 -17.52 -8.25 15.84
N LEU A 183 -16.50 -8.55 16.63
CA LEU A 183 -15.41 -9.43 16.24
C LEU A 183 -15.89 -10.86 15.90
N ALA A 184 -16.76 -11.42 16.75
CA ALA A 184 -17.29 -12.78 16.56
C ALA A 184 -18.16 -12.87 15.29
N CYS A 185 -19.09 -11.92 15.10
CA CYS A 185 -19.94 -11.88 13.90
C CYS A 185 -19.12 -11.70 12.62
N ALA A 186 -18.16 -10.76 12.62
CA ALA A 186 -17.28 -10.55 11.49
C ALA A 186 -16.49 -11.82 11.16
N SER A 187 -15.84 -12.42 12.17
CA SER A 187 -15.00 -13.61 11.96
C SER A 187 -15.82 -14.84 11.53
N LEU A 188 -17.00 -15.03 12.12
CA LEU A 188 -17.91 -16.11 11.73
C LEU A 188 -18.28 -16.00 10.25
N VAL A 189 -18.70 -14.80 9.80
CA VAL A 189 -19.08 -14.59 8.41
C VAL A 189 -17.86 -14.74 7.48
N MET A 190 -16.69 -14.19 7.86
CA MET A 190 -15.48 -14.28 7.06
C MET A 190 -14.93 -15.71 6.93
N ILE A 191 -15.13 -16.56 7.94
CA ILE A 191 -14.69 -17.96 7.93
C ILE A 191 -15.66 -18.84 7.12
N PHE A 192 -16.97 -18.64 7.25
CA PHE A 192 -17.96 -19.53 6.65
C PHE A 192 -18.46 -19.06 5.27
N LEU A 193 -18.50 -17.76 5.02
CA LEU A 193 -19.00 -17.20 3.76
C LEU A 193 -17.82 -16.88 2.83
N TRP A 194 -17.56 -17.73 1.81
CA TRP A 194 -16.43 -17.57 0.87
C TRP A 194 -15.12 -17.22 1.58
N PRO A 195 -14.52 -18.16 2.33
CA PRO A 195 -13.31 -17.88 3.09
C PRO A 195 -12.17 -17.38 2.18
N LEU A 196 -11.59 -16.26 2.54
CA LEU A 196 -10.41 -15.73 1.88
C LEU A 196 -9.17 -16.34 2.54
N VAL A 197 -8.54 -17.27 1.85
CA VAL A 197 -7.26 -17.84 2.29
C VAL A 197 -6.13 -16.97 1.73
N PRO A 198 -5.25 -16.41 2.57
CA PRO A 198 -4.18 -15.50 2.11
C PRO A 198 -3.29 -16.12 1.04
N LEU A 199 -3.01 -17.41 1.18
CA LEU A 199 -2.19 -18.17 0.22
C LEU A 199 -2.85 -18.26 -1.15
N ASN A 200 -4.16 -18.51 -1.19
CA ASN A 200 -4.91 -18.53 -2.45
C ASN A 200 -4.97 -17.14 -3.08
N ALA A 201 -5.14 -16.10 -2.26
CA ALA A 201 -5.13 -14.71 -2.75
C ALA A 201 -3.76 -14.33 -3.33
N LEU A 202 -2.65 -14.73 -2.69
CA LEU A 202 -1.30 -14.55 -3.22
C LEU A 202 -1.14 -15.27 -4.56
N ARG A 203 -1.60 -16.53 -4.63
CA ARG A 203 -1.57 -17.31 -5.87
C ARG A 203 -2.37 -16.65 -6.99
N GLU A 204 -3.60 -16.19 -6.72
CA GLU A 204 -4.43 -15.49 -7.70
C GLU A 204 -3.79 -14.18 -8.19
N LYS A 205 -3.10 -13.46 -7.30
CA LYS A 205 -2.31 -12.28 -7.68
C LYS A 205 -1.15 -12.64 -8.60
N LEU A 206 -0.40 -13.68 -8.29
CA LEU A 206 0.68 -14.17 -9.16
C LEU A 206 0.13 -14.61 -10.53
N ILE A 207 -0.99 -15.34 -10.58
CA ILE A 207 -1.67 -15.68 -11.83
C ILE A 207 -2.03 -14.45 -12.64
N ALA A 208 -2.62 -13.43 -11.99
CA ALA A 208 -2.99 -12.19 -12.66
C ALA A 208 -1.76 -11.42 -13.16
N SER A 209 -0.66 -11.45 -12.43
CA SER A 209 0.60 -10.82 -12.81
C SER A 209 1.21 -11.51 -14.03
N VAL A 210 1.41 -12.83 -13.98
CA VAL A 210 1.96 -13.61 -15.11
C VAL A 210 1.11 -13.43 -16.39
N ARG A 211 -0.23 -13.40 -16.27
CA ARG A 211 -1.09 -13.15 -17.43
C ARG A 211 -0.84 -11.78 -18.05
N ARG A 212 -0.63 -10.75 -17.24
CA ARG A 212 -0.33 -9.40 -17.75
C ARG A 212 1.07 -9.30 -18.33
N SER A 213 2.05 -9.96 -17.72
CA SER A 213 3.40 -10.04 -18.27
C SER A 213 3.38 -10.70 -19.65
N ARG A 214 2.60 -11.77 -19.86
CA ARG A 214 2.38 -12.37 -21.17
C ARG A 214 1.70 -11.42 -22.16
N GLU A 215 0.68 -10.68 -21.72
CA GLU A 215 0.02 -9.69 -22.58
C GLU A 215 0.98 -8.57 -22.98
N LEU A 216 1.81 -8.08 -22.06
CA LEU A 216 2.83 -7.08 -22.36
C LEU A 216 3.88 -7.64 -23.31
N LEU A 217 4.37 -8.86 -23.06
CA LEU A 217 5.35 -9.54 -23.94
C LEU A 217 4.84 -9.61 -25.39
N LYS A 218 3.59 -10.00 -25.60
CA LYS A 218 2.97 -10.05 -26.94
C LYS A 218 2.86 -8.66 -27.58
N ARG A 219 2.50 -7.65 -26.83
CA ARG A 219 2.43 -6.28 -27.34
C ARG A 219 3.80 -5.72 -27.71
N ILE A 220 4.85 -6.05 -26.95
CA ILE A 220 6.23 -5.69 -27.30
C ILE A 220 6.64 -6.40 -28.58
N GLN A 221 6.29 -7.66 -28.76
CA GLN A 221 6.52 -8.42 -29.98
C GLN A 221 5.78 -7.82 -31.18
N ASP A 222 4.53 -7.41 -31.02
CA ASP A 222 3.71 -6.77 -32.06
C ASP A 222 4.29 -5.40 -32.45
N ASP A 223 4.83 -4.63 -31.49
CA ASP A 223 5.50 -3.37 -31.74
C ASP A 223 6.83 -3.59 -32.50
N LEU A 224 7.63 -4.56 -32.06
CA LEU A 224 8.86 -4.94 -32.76
C LEU A 224 8.58 -5.31 -34.23
N LEU A 225 7.45 -5.95 -34.52
CA LEU A 225 7.01 -6.28 -35.87
C LEU A 225 6.38 -5.09 -36.62
N GLY A 226 6.30 -3.93 -36.00
CA GLY A 226 5.70 -2.72 -36.59
C GLY A 226 4.18 -2.80 -36.78
N GLN A 227 3.50 -3.73 -36.10
CA GLN A 227 2.05 -3.95 -36.25
C GLN A 227 1.23 -2.95 -35.41
N VAL A 228 1.66 -2.65 -34.18
CA VAL A 228 0.97 -1.75 -33.24
C VAL A 228 2.03 -1.00 -32.44
N ALA A 229 2.04 0.34 -32.51
CA ALA A 229 2.93 1.13 -31.67
C ALA A 229 2.52 1.05 -30.18
N LEU A 230 3.46 0.70 -29.32
CA LEU A 230 3.26 0.59 -27.88
C LEU A 230 3.45 1.96 -27.21
N ASP A 231 2.41 2.50 -26.59
CA ASP A 231 2.58 3.63 -25.67
C ASP A 231 3.05 3.12 -24.30
N VAL A 232 4.38 3.07 -24.15
CA VAL A 232 5.05 2.57 -22.94
C VAL A 232 4.59 3.32 -21.69
N ASN A 233 4.32 4.63 -21.79
CA ASN A 233 3.91 5.46 -20.65
C ASN A 233 2.49 5.12 -20.12
N SER A 234 1.63 4.58 -20.98
CA SER A 234 0.26 4.23 -20.58
C SER A 234 0.14 2.84 -19.96
N PHE A 235 1.09 1.93 -20.23
CA PHE A 235 0.89 0.50 -19.96
C PHE A 235 1.66 -0.05 -18.76
N VAL A 236 2.86 0.44 -18.51
CA VAL A 236 3.80 -0.22 -17.60
C VAL A 236 3.80 0.25 -16.15
N PRO A 237 3.63 1.55 -15.81
CA PRO A 237 4.16 2.03 -14.54
C PRO A 237 3.35 1.72 -13.28
N GLU A 238 2.02 1.86 -13.31
CA GLU A 238 1.25 1.93 -12.05
C GLU A 238 0.89 0.56 -11.49
N TYR A 239 0.63 -0.39 -12.36
CA TYR A 239 0.19 -1.72 -11.95
C TYR A 239 1.29 -2.53 -11.26
N TYR A 240 2.48 -2.57 -11.84
CA TYR A 240 3.60 -3.37 -11.30
C TYR A 240 4.17 -2.79 -10.01
N ARG A 241 4.23 -1.46 -9.89
CA ARG A 241 4.77 -0.76 -8.73
C ARG A 241 4.00 -1.02 -7.43
N MET A 242 2.71 -1.31 -7.52
CA MET A 242 1.85 -1.50 -6.35
C MET A 242 1.63 -2.97 -5.97
N GLN A 243 2.06 -3.92 -6.80
CA GLN A 243 1.77 -5.35 -6.57
C GLN A 243 2.64 -5.98 -5.49
N THR A 244 3.95 -5.74 -5.52
CA THR A 244 4.88 -6.39 -4.61
C THR A 244 4.56 -6.11 -3.13
N PRO A 245 4.30 -4.86 -2.70
CA PRO A 245 3.88 -4.59 -1.32
C PRO A 245 2.57 -5.29 -0.92
N GLU A 246 1.61 -5.40 -1.85
CA GLU A 246 0.36 -6.11 -1.60
C GLU A 246 0.58 -7.62 -1.48
N MET A 247 1.40 -8.22 -2.33
CA MET A 247 1.78 -9.64 -2.25
C MET A 247 2.55 -9.95 -0.97
N LEU A 248 3.48 -9.08 -0.54
CA LEU A 248 4.18 -9.22 0.74
C LEU A 248 3.23 -9.20 1.93
N MET A 249 2.25 -8.30 1.91
CA MET A 249 1.21 -8.28 2.94
C MET A 249 0.39 -9.57 2.95
N MET A 250 0.09 -10.15 1.78
CA MET A 250 -0.59 -11.45 1.67
C MET A 250 0.28 -12.58 2.20
N LEU A 251 1.58 -12.57 1.90
CA LEU A 251 2.56 -13.55 2.38
C LEU A 251 2.71 -13.49 3.91
N ASP A 252 2.83 -12.31 4.51
CA ASP A 252 2.90 -12.13 5.95
C ASP A 252 1.60 -12.57 6.64
N ASN A 253 0.46 -12.35 5.98
CA ASN A 253 -0.82 -12.87 6.43
C ASN A 253 -0.87 -14.40 6.35
N ALA A 254 -0.39 -14.97 5.26
CA ALA A 254 -0.32 -16.43 5.10
C ALA A 254 0.59 -17.07 6.15
N GLN A 255 1.72 -16.45 6.48
CA GLN A 255 2.62 -16.93 7.54
C GLN A 255 1.98 -16.89 8.94
N THR A 256 1.00 -16.01 9.15
CA THR A 256 0.23 -15.99 10.40
C THR A 256 -0.75 -17.17 10.49
N ASP A 257 -1.28 -17.60 9.35
CA ASP A 257 -2.30 -18.65 9.26
C ASP A 257 -1.68 -20.04 9.11
N PHE A 258 -0.57 -20.13 8.39
CA PHE A 258 0.18 -21.36 8.13
C PHE A 258 1.58 -21.21 8.71
N SER A 259 1.96 -22.06 9.65
CA SER A 259 3.34 -22.07 10.16
C SER A 259 4.25 -22.77 9.16
N PHE A 260 4.70 -22.05 8.15
CA PHE A 260 5.73 -22.54 7.24
C PHE A 260 7.12 -22.06 7.65
N ASP A 261 8.10 -22.88 7.27
CA ASP A 261 9.51 -22.63 7.60
C ASP A 261 10.14 -21.52 6.74
N GLY A 262 11.38 -21.20 7.03
CA GLY A 262 12.13 -20.19 6.29
C GLY A 262 12.32 -20.53 4.82
N ALA A 263 12.50 -21.82 4.48
CA ALA A 263 12.67 -22.27 3.10
C ALA A 263 11.40 -22.06 2.28
N THR A 264 10.25 -22.46 2.84
CA THR A 264 8.93 -22.22 2.22
C THR A 264 8.67 -20.74 1.99
N ARG A 265 8.99 -19.88 2.99
CA ARG A 265 8.87 -18.42 2.83
C ARG A 265 9.77 -17.92 1.70
N HIS A 266 11.01 -18.40 1.66
CA HIS A 266 11.96 -18.01 0.63
C HIS A 266 11.48 -18.39 -0.78
N ASN A 267 10.96 -19.60 -0.98
CA ASN A 267 10.42 -20.03 -2.26
C ASN A 267 9.28 -19.12 -2.76
N LEU A 268 8.40 -18.67 -1.86
CA LEU A 268 7.33 -17.74 -2.22
C LEU A 268 7.85 -16.33 -2.52
N ILE A 269 8.86 -15.87 -1.77
CA ILE A 269 9.57 -14.61 -2.03
C ILE A 269 10.26 -14.66 -3.39
N SER A 270 10.93 -15.76 -3.71
CA SER A 270 11.61 -15.95 -5.01
C SER A 270 10.63 -15.89 -6.19
N LEU A 271 9.43 -16.47 -6.06
CA LEU A 271 8.36 -16.32 -7.08
C LEU A 271 7.93 -14.87 -7.28
N MET A 272 7.78 -14.12 -6.18
CA MET A 272 7.40 -12.70 -6.24
C MET A 272 8.51 -11.84 -6.83
N ALA A 273 9.76 -12.07 -6.42
CA ALA A 273 10.93 -11.38 -6.94
C ALA A 273 11.15 -11.68 -8.42
N PHE A 274 10.94 -12.93 -8.83
CA PHE A 274 10.99 -13.32 -10.24
C PHE A 274 9.96 -12.55 -11.06
N GLU A 275 8.70 -12.49 -10.63
CA GLU A 275 7.66 -11.75 -11.34
C GLU A 275 8.01 -10.24 -11.45
N SER A 276 8.59 -9.67 -10.41
CA SER A 276 9.08 -8.29 -10.45
C SER A 276 10.26 -8.13 -11.45
N ARG A 277 11.15 -9.12 -11.59
CA ARG A 277 12.21 -9.13 -12.60
C ARG A 277 11.65 -9.24 -14.01
N VAL A 278 10.64 -10.09 -14.23
CA VAL A 278 9.93 -10.17 -15.53
C VAL A 278 9.35 -8.81 -15.89
N ALA A 279 8.65 -8.17 -14.98
CA ALA A 279 8.07 -6.85 -15.21
C ALA A 279 9.12 -5.79 -15.55
N ALA A 280 10.25 -5.78 -14.83
CA ALA A 280 11.36 -4.85 -15.08
C ALA A 280 12.02 -5.10 -16.45
N CYS A 281 12.27 -6.36 -16.77
CA CYS A 281 12.86 -6.75 -18.06
C CYS A 281 11.96 -6.34 -19.24
N LEU A 282 10.65 -6.61 -19.13
CA LEU A 282 9.69 -6.23 -20.16
C LEU A 282 9.54 -4.71 -20.28
N SER A 283 9.65 -3.97 -19.17
CA SER A 283 9.63 -2.51 -19.21
C SER A 283 10.82 -1.94 -19.98
N VAL A 284 12.02 -2.46 -19.72
CA VAL A 284 13.24 -2.06 -20.41
C VAL A 284 13.18 -2.43 -21.90
N ALA A 285 12.70 -3.65 -22.21
CA ALA A 285 12.54 -4.08 -23.60
C ALA A 285 11.53 -3.20 -24.36
N ALA A 286 10.41 -2.84 -23.74
CA ALA A 286 9.39 -1.97 -24.33
C ALA A 286 9.92 -0.58 -24.69
N GLU A 287 10.81 0.01 -23.87
CA GLU A 287 11.42 1.31 -24.16
C GLU A 287 12.38 1.23 -25.36
N GLN A 288 13.05 0.10 -25.55
CA GLN A 288 14.08 -0.07 -26.58
C GLN A 288 13.53 -0.50 -27.95
N VAL A 289 12.38 -1.21 -27.95
CA VAL A 289 11.79 -1.75 -29.19
C VAL A 289 11.38 -0.67 -30.17
N ALA A 290 10.83 0.45 -29.68
CA ALA A 290 10.36 1.56 -30.52
C ALA A 290 11.43 2.14 -31.47
N GLU A 291 12.72 1.95 -31.15
CA GLU A 291 13.87 2.44 -31.94
C GLU A 291 14.54 1.31 -32.73
N ARG A 292 14.05 0.05 -32.66
CA ARG A 292 14.78 -1.14 -33.11
C ARG A 292 13.98 -2.13 -33.98
N HIS A 293 13.02 -1.63 -34.75
CA HIS A 293 12.20 -2.50 -35.63
C HIS A 293 13.02 -3.32 -36.65
N GLU A 294 14.24 -2.91 -36.95
CA GLU A 294 15.14 -3.66 -37.88
C GLU A 294 15.72 -4.92 -37.23
N ASP A 295 15.66 -5.03 -35.88
CA ASP A 295 16.21 -6.16 -35.14
C ASP A 295 15.21 -7.36 -35.06
N ALA A 296 14.08 -7.31 -35.74
CA ALA A 296 13.07 -8.40 -35.78
C ALA A 296 13.56 -9.62 -36.58
N THR A 297 14.66 -10.24 -36.13
CA THR A 297 15.17 -11.46 -36.73
C THR A 297 14.40 -12.71 -36.27
N PRO A 298 14.44 -13.83 -37.04
CA PRO A 298 13.82 -15.08 -36.64
C PRO A 298 14.27 -15.58 -35.26
N GLU A 299 15.53 -15.39 -34.90
CA GLU A 299 16.12 -15.80 -33.62
C GLU A 299 15.54 -14.97 -32.48
N VAL A 300 15.34 -13.67 -32.68
CA VAL A 300 14.72 -12.77 -31.71
C VAL A 300 13.24 -13.17 -31.46
N LEU A 301 12.50 -13.46 -32.53
CA LEU A 301 11.11 -13.90 -32.43
C LEU A 301 11.00 -15.27 -31.75
N GLU A 302 11.95 -16.18 -31.95
CA GLU A 302 12.03 -17.46 -31.26
C GLU A 302 12.23 -17.27 -29.74
N LEU A 303 13.04 -16.29 -29.32
CA LEU A 303 13.20 -15.92 -27.90
C LEU A 303 11.87 -15.47 -27.30
N PHE A 304 11.13 -14.55 -27.96
CA PHE A 304 9.83 -14.10 -27.48
C PHE A 304 8.84 -15.25 -27.34
N ASN A 305 8.76 -16.14 -28.33
CA ASN A 305 7.87 -17.29 -28.31
C ASN A 305 8.26 -18.27 -27.19
N SER A 306 9.53 -18.58 -27.04
CA SER A 306 10.03 -19.48 -26.00
C SER A 306 9.80 -18.92 -24.60
N PHE A 307 9.90 -17.61 -24.44
CA PHE A 307 9.58 -16.95 -23.16
C PHE A 307 8.08 -16.99 -22.86
N ASP A 308 7.21 -16.74 -23.87
CA ASP A 308 5.75 -16.88 -23.69
C ASP A 308 5.37 -18.31 -23.31
N GLU A 309 5.97 -19.33 -23.95
CA GLU A 309 5.73 -20.73 -23.60
C GLU A 309 6.11 -21.07 -22.14
N ARG A 310 7.21 -20.52 -21.64
CA ARG A 310 7.61 -20.70 -20.24
C ARG A 310 6.69 -20.01 -19.26
N LEU A 311 6.25 -18.79 -19.56
CA LEU A 311 5.28 -18.09 -18.76
C LEU A 311 3.90 -18.80 -18.78
N GLU A 312 3.52 -19.39 -19.94
CA GLU A 312 2.32 -20.22 -20.05
C GLU A 312 2.41 -21.46 -19.18
N TYR A 313 3.54 -22.17 -19.22
CA TYR A 313 3.79 -23.31 -18.36
C TYR A 313 3.69 -22.93 -16.86
N MET A 314 4.30 -21.82 -16.44
CA MET A 314 4.17 -21.31 -15.07
C MET A 314 2.71 -21.00 -14.71
N LEU A 315 1.95 -20.43 -15.65
CA LEU A 315 0.55 -20.10 -15.44
C LEU A 315 -0.29 -21.36 -15.21
N GLU A 316 -0.11 -22.39 -16.03
CA GLU A 316 -0.79 -23.70 -15.88
C GLU A 316 -0.48 -24.34 -14.52
N GLN A 317 0.78 -24.30 -14.08
CA GLN A 317 1.18 -24.83 -12.79
C GLN A 317 0.63 -23.99 -11.62
N LEU A 318 0.57 -22.65 -11.76
CA LEU A 318 -0.07 -21.80 -10.77
C LEU A 318 -1.58 -22.04 -10.67
N GLU A 319 -2.25 -22.31 -11.78
CA GLU A 319 -3.70 -22.62 -11.79
C GLU A 319 -4.01 -23.97 -11.15
N ASN A 320 -3.15 -24.97 -11.35
CA ASN A 320 -3.34 -26.34 -10.86
C ASN A 320 -2.08 -26.86 -10.15
N PRO A 321 -1.70 -26.32 -8.99
CA PRO A 321 -0.48 -26.73 -8.31
C PRO A 321 -0.57 -28.18 -7.82
N SER A 322 0.41 -28.99 -8.17
CA SER A 322 0.62 -30.36 -7.66
C SER A 322 2.00 -30.50 -7.03
N ILE A 323 2.20 -31.47 -6.13
CA ILE A 323 3.47 -31.64 -5.40
C ILE A 323 4.64 -31.86 -6.36
N ASP A 324 4.42 -32.66 -7.41
CA ASP A 324 5.43 -33.01 -8.42
C ASP A 324 5.10 -32.37 -9.80
N GLY A 325 4.27 -31.28 -9.81
CA GLY A 325 3.74 -30.73 -11.05
C GLY A 325 4.76 -29.92 -11.84
N ALA A 326 5.39 -28.98 -11.19
CA ALA A 326 6.37 -28.12 -11.85
C ALA A 326 7.78 -28.73 -11.76
N VAL A 327 8.41 -28.90 -12.89
CA VAL A 327 9.78 -29.42 -13.02
C VAL A 327 10.67 -28.32 -13.59
N ALA A 328 11.93 -28.28 -13.13
CA ALA A 328 12.91 -27.35 -13.69
C ALA A 328 13.14 -27.62 -15.18
N ALA A 329 12.97 -26.61 -16.00
CA ALA A 329 13.31 -26.67 -17.41
C ALA A 329 14.78 -26.32 -17.65
N PRO A 330 15.46 -26.99 -18.60
CA PRO A 330 16.82 -26.62 -18.96
C PRO A 330 16.86 -25.19 -19.56
N PRO A 331 18.04 -24.53 -19.56
CA PRO A 331 18.23 -23.27 -20.26
C PRO A 331 17.80 -23.34 -21.72
N LEU A 332 17.40 -22.20 -22.30
CA LEU A 332 17.00 -22.14 -23.71
C LEU A 332 18.25 -22.33 -24.59
N ALA A 333 18.22 -23.33 -25.45
CA ALA A 333 19.28 -23.61 -26.41
C ALA A 333 19.12 -22.72 -27.69
N LEU A 334 19.00 -21.41 -27.49
CA LEU A 334 18.86 -20.44 -28.57
C LEU A 334 20.21 -19.83 -28.97
N ALA A 335 20.28 -19.28 -30.17
CA ALA A 335 21.39 -18.44 -30.57
C ALA A 335 21.48 -17.19 -29.64
N PRO A 336 22.69 -16.66 -29.38
CA PRO A 336 22.81 -15.47 -28.55
C PRO A 336 22.02 -14.31 -29.15
N PRO A 337 21.07 -13.72 -28.36
CA PRO A 337 20.26 -12.61 -28.86
C PRO A 337 21.11 -11.33 -28.98
N PRO A 338 20.59 -10.28 -29.63
CA PRO A 338 21.16 -8.96 -29.50
C PRO A 338 21.36 -8.54 -28.07
N GLU A 339 22.40 -7.78 -27.77
CA GLU A 339 22.81 -7.39 -26.42
C GLU A 339 21.68 -6.79 -25.58
N TRP A 340 20.78 -6.03 -26.19
CA TRP A 340 19.65 -5.41 -25.50
C TRP A 340 18.56 -6.41 -25.04
N LEU A 341 18.52 -7.63 -25.61
CA LEU A 341 17.61 -8.72 -25.25
C LEU A 341 18.27 -9.80 -24.37
N GLU A 342 19.55 -9.70 -24.09
CA GLU A 342 20.26 -10.66 -23.24
C GLU A 342 19.62 -10.78 -21.85
N PRO A 343 19.19 -9.68 -21.16
CA PRO A 343 18.44 -9.79 -19.92
C PRO A 343 17.15 -10.59 -20.04
N MET A 344 16.46 -10.50 -21.19
CA MET A 344 15.22 -11.25 -21.45
C MET A 344 15.48 -12.76 -21.58
N GLN A 345 16.53 -13.16 -22.28
CA GLN A 345 16.90 -14.58 -22.38
C GLN A 345 17.19 -15.17 -20.99
N ARG A 346 17.96 -14.46 -20.17
CA ARG A 346 18.31 -14.89 -18.81
C ARG A 346 17.10 -15.01 -17.89
N VAL A 347 16.20 -14.05 -17.93
CA VAL A 347 14.93 -14.12 -17.17
C VAL A 347 14.05 -15.26 -17.69
N ALA A 348 14.05 -15.53 -19.00
CA ALA A 348 13.35 -16.67 -19.57
C ALA A 348 13.97 -18.00 -19.12
N ASP A 349 15.29 -18.09 -19.00
CA ASP A 349 15.98 -19.28 -18.47
C ASP A 349 15.64 -19.48 -16.98
N GLU A 350 15.66 -18.42 -16.20
CA GLU A 350 15.30 -18.44 -14.79
C GLU A 350 13.86 -18.90 -14.55
N ALA A 351 12.92 -18.54 -15.44
CA ALA A 351 11.51 -19.00 -15.38
C ALA A 351 11.41 -20.52 -15.26
N GLY A 352 12.26 -21.26 -15.99
CA GLY A 352 12.30 -22.72 -15.94
C GLY A 352 12.72 -23.27 -14.58
N VAL A 353 13.57 -22.58 -13.86
CA VAL A 353 14.04 -23.00 -12.52
C VAL A 353 13.05 -22.58 -11.44
N VAL A 354 12.62 -21.33 -11.47
CA VAL A 354 11.72 -20.73 -10.45
C VAL A 354 10.34 -21.38 -10.48
N ALA A 355 9.92 -21.94 -11.61
CA ALA A 355 8.66 -22.69 -11.72
C ALA A 355 8.54 -23.81 -10.65
N THR A 356 9.65 -24.43 -10.24
CA THR A 356 9.63 -25.47 -9.19
C THR A 356 9.13 -24.94 -7.84
N ASN A 357 9.31 -23.67 -7.54
CA ASN A 357 8.85 -23.04 -6.30
C ASN A 357 7.31 -23.01 -6.21
N ILE A 358 6.60 -23.15 -7.34
CA ILE A 358 5.12 -23.23 -7.40
C ILE A 358 4.61 -24.46 -6.64
N ASN A 359 5.40 -25.54 -6.58
CA ASN A 359 5.06 -26.77 -5.85
C ASN A 359 4.82 -26.49 -4.36
N THR A 360 5.38 -25.41 -3.83
CA THR A 360 5.14 -24.95 -2.45
C THR A 360 3.65 -24.71 -2.17
N PHE A 361 2.88 -24.22 -3.13
CA PHE A 361 1.43 -24.04 -2.96
C PHE A 361 0.69 -25.36 -2.77
N ALA A 362 1.12 -26.44 -3.43
CA ALA A 362 0.52 -27.76 -3.28
C ALA A 362 0.86 -28.38 -1.90
N VAL A 363 2.10 -28.21 -1.44
CA VAL A 363 2.56 -28.69 -0.13
C VAL A 363 1.77 -28.01 0.99
N LEU A 364 1.61 -26.69 0.92
CA LEU A 364 0.87 -25.92 1.93
C LEU A 364 -0.63 -26.24 1.93
N LYS A 365 -1.22 -26.57 0.79
CA LYS A 365 -2.64 -26.97 0.68
C LYS A 365 -2.93 -28.29 1.38
N ASN A 366 -1.96 -29.21 1.43
CA ASN A 366 -2.12 -30.56 1.95
C ASN A 366 -1.71 -30.72 3.42
N GLN A 367 -1.48 -29.64 4.17
CA GLN A 367 -1.12 -29.72 5.59
C GLN A 367 -2.33 -30.20 6.43
N PRO A 368 -2.16 -31.21 7.28
CA PRO A 368 -3.25 -31.77 8.07
C PRO A 368 -3.47 -31.00 9.39
N ASP A 369 -4.71 -31.04 9.85
CA ASP A 369 -5.17 -30.67 11.20
C ASP A 369 -5.15 -29.19 11.59
N PHE A 370 -6.29 -28.54 11.25
CA PHE A 370 -6.60 -27.13 11.54
C PHE A 370 -6.47 -26.73 13.03
N ALA A 371 -6.84 -27.58 13.98
CA ALA A 371 -6.84 -27.24 15.40
C ALA A 371 -5.44 -27.25 16.03
N THR A 372 -4.65 -28.24 15.71
CA THR A 372 -3.28 -28.39 16.22
C THR A 372 -2.37 -27.31 15.65
N GLU A 373 -2.59 -26.96 14.38
CA GLU A 373 -1.86 -25.92 13.69
C GLU A 373 -2.22 -24.53 14.21
N THR A 374 -3.48 -24.27 14.47
CA THR A 374 -3.94 -23.00 15.06
C THR A 374 -3.27 -22.72 16.41
N LEU A 375 -3.19 -23.71 17.30
CA LEU A 375 -2.51 -23.56 18.61
C LEU A 375 -1.01 -23.33 18.45
N ARG A 376 -0.37 -24.01 17.50
CA ARG A 376 1.06 -23.81 17.19
C ARG A 376 1.31 -22.39 16.66
N ASN A 377 0.46 -21.93 15.76
CA ASN A 377 0.54 -20.59 15.16
C ASN A 377 0.35 -19.49 16.20
N ILE A 378 -0.61 -19.63 17.12
CA ILE A 378 -0.81 -18.69 18.24
C ILE A 378 0.45 -18.62 19.11
N LYS A 379 1.05 -19.76 19.48
CA LYS A 379 2.28 -19.80 20.27
C LYS A 379 3.46 -19.13 19.55
N GLN A 380 3.53 -19.18 18.24
CA GLN A 380 4.59 -18.54 17.44
C GLN A 380 4.32 -17.04 17.23
N CYS A 381 3.05 -16.65 17.02
CA CYS A 381 2.68 -15.26 16.76
C CYS A 381 2.74 -14.38 18.01
N LEU A 382 2.33 -14.91 19.17
CA LEU A 382 2.24 -14.14 20.41
C LEU A 382 3.57 -13.46 20.83
N PRO A 383 4.73 -14.15 20.82
CA PRO A 383 6.02 -13.52 21.10
C PRO A 383 6.42 -12.51 20.00
N ASN A 384 6.00 -12.72 18.75
CA ASN A 384 6.36 -11.88 17.63
C ASN A 384 5.58 -10.57 17.59
N ILE A 385 4.37 -10.52 18.16
CA ILE A 385 3.59 -9.27 18.32
C ILE A 385 4.35 -8.28 19.21
N PHE A 386 4.99 -8.79 20.27
CA PHE A 386 5.73 -8.01 21.26
C PHE A 386 7.27 -8.14 21.10
N ARG A 387 7.74 -8.57 19.92
CA ARG A 387 9.18 -8.79 19.73
C ARG A 387 9.98 -7.51 19.97
N LEU A 388 11.00 -7.58 20.79
CA LEU A 388 11.89 -6.47 21.17
C LEU A 388 12.56 -5.75 19.98
N SER A 389 12.55 -6.36 18.77
CA SER A 389 13.03 -5.67 17.56
C SER A 389 12.18 -4.44 17.20
N VAL A 390 10.90 -4.40 17.64
CA VAL A 390 10.03 -3.22 17.53
C VAL A 390 10.44 -2.14 18.54
N LEU A 391 11.17 -2.49 19.58
CA LEU A 391 11.72 -1.57 20.58
C LEU A 391 13.03 -0.90 20.15
N LYS A 392 13.59 -1.23 18.98
CA LYS A 392 14.62 -0.34 18.40
C LYS A 392 13.99 1.04 18.22
N PRO A 393 14.58 2.10 18.79
CA PRO A 393 13.93 3.43 18.81
C PRO A 393 13.72 3.94 17.37
N ASN A 394 12.50 3.77 16.88
CA ASN A 394 12.05 4.35 15.62
C ASN A 394 11.53 5.75 15.93
N ILE A 395 12.40 6.75 15.85
CA ILE A 395 12.07 8.16 16.17
C ILE A 395 10.90 8.69 15.31
N PRO A 396 10.84 8.46 13.99
CA PRO A 396 9.68 8.82 13.18
C PRO A 396 8.37 8.23 13.69
N ALA A 397 8.34 6.93 14.00
CA ALA A 397 7.13 6.27 14.53
C ALA A 397 6.74 6.81 15.91
N LEU A 398 7.70 7.12 16.78
CA LEU A 398 7.45 7.71 18.09
C LEU A 398 6.88 9.14 17.96
N LYS A 399 7.44 9.98 17.07
CA LYS A 399 6.89 11.31 16.76
C LYS A 399 5.45 11.21 16.27
N HIS A 400 5.17 10.28 15.37
CA HIS A 400 3.82 10.05 14.84
C HIS A 400 2.85 9.59 15.95
N ALA A 401 3.24 8.61 16.78
CA ALA A 401 2.45 8.14 17.91
C ALA A 401 2.13 9.25 18.91
N THR A 402 3.12 10.10 19.22
CA THR A 402 2.95 11.24 20.13
C THR A 402 1.97 12.27 19.57
N LYS A 403 2.04 12.58 18.25
CA LYS A 403 1.07 13.48 17.60
C LYS A 403 -0.35 12.93 17.71
N CYS A 404 -0.54 11.65 17.37
CA CYS A 404 -1.84 11.00 17.42
C CYS A 404 -2.40 11.00 18.84
N ALA A 405 -1.61 10.57 19.81
CA ALA A 405 -2.01 10.56 21.22
C ALA A 405 -2.35 11.97 21.73
N SER A 406 -1.59 12.99 21.32
CA SER A 406 -1.85 14.38 21.69
C SER A 406 -3.15 14.90 21.08
N ALA A 407 -3.45 14.55 19.83
CA ALA A 407 -4.72 14.90 19.19
C ALA A 407 -5.91 14.23 19.91
N ILE A 408 -5.79 12.96 20.26
CA ILE A 408 -6.81 12.22 21.05
C ILE A 408 -7.03 12.91 22.40
N MET A 409 -5.96 13.27 23.11
CA MET A 409 -6.04 13.92 24.41
C MET A 409 -6.65 15.32 24.33
N ILE A 410 -6.31 16.11 23.31
CA ILE A 410 -6.92 17.42 23.08
C ILE A 410 -8.42 17.27 22.86
N CYS A 411 -8.85 16.30 22.03
CA CYS A 411 -10.27 15.98 21.84
C CYS A 411 -10.93 15.58 23.16
N ALA A 412 -10.33 14.68 23.93
CA ALA A 412 -10.88 14.22 25.21
C ALA A 412 -11.03 15.37 26.22
N ILE A 413 -9.98 16.20 26.39
CA ILE A 413 -10.01 17.37 27.28
C ILE A 413 -11.08 18.37 26.83
N PHE A 414 -11.20 18.63 25.53
CA PHE A 414 -12.22 19.51 24.97
C PHE A 414 -13.63 19.01 25.29
N CYS A 415 -13.89 17.70 25.07
CA CYS A 415 -15.19 17.11 25.39
C CYS A 415 -15.51 17.15 26.90
N ILE A 416 -14.51 16.89 27.76
CA ILE A 416 -14.66 16.99 29.21
C ILE A 416 -15.00 18.44 29.63
N ALA A 417 -14.26 19.41 29.08
CA ALA A 417 -14.47 20.84 29.40
C ALA A 417 -15.87 21.34 29.01
N LEU A 418 -16.46 20.78 27.96
CA LEU A 418 -17.82 21.09 27.51
C LEU A 418 -18.88 20.18 28.11
N ASN A 419 -18.51 19.21 28.96
CA ASN A 419 -19.39 18.14 29.43
C ASN A 419 -20.15 17.43 28.29
N TRP A 420 -19.43 17.15 27.19
CA TRP A 420 -19.99 16.58 25.97
C TRP A 420 -19.74 15.08 25.89
N ASP A 421 -20.61 14.31 26.49
CA ASP A 421 -20.57 12.84 26.58
C ASP A 421 -20.64 12.17 25.19
N GLN A 422 -21.44 12.74 24.27
CA GLN A 422 -21.58 12.25 22.89
C GLN A 422 -20.37 12.58 22.01
N GLY A 423 -19.34 13.25 22.54
CA GLY A 423 -18.14 13.66 21.82
C GLY A 423 -17.16 12.53 21.48
N ILE A 424 -17.49 11.27 21.77
CA ILE A 424 -16.62 10.08 21.51
C ILE A 424 -16.17 10.02 20.04
N GLY A 425 -17.02 10.40 19.09
CA GLY A 425 -16.68 10.46 17.67
C GLY A 425 -15.47 11.36 17.35
N CYS A 426 -15.20 12.36 18.20
CA CYS A 426 -14.01 13.21 18.08
C CYS A 426 -12.72 12.40 18.32
N VAL A 427 -12.73 11.60 19.39
CA VAL A 427 -11.58 10.77 19.81
C VAL A 427 -11.33 9.62 18.82
N GLU A 428 -12.38 8.92 18.42
CA GLU A 428 -12.28 7.78 17.48
C GLU A 428 -11.80 8.21 16.09
N THR A 429 -12.27 9.37 15.63
CA THR A 429 -11.91 9.91 14.33
C THR A 429 -10.42 10.12 14.19
N VAL A 430 -9.75 10.59 15.25
CA VAL A 430 -8.30 10.78 15.23
C VAL A 430 -7.58 9.48 14.87
N MET A 431 -7.94 8.35 15.48
CA MET A 431 -7.30 7.04 15.19
C MET A 431 -7.43 6.62 13.72
N LEU A 432 -8.52 7.00 13.08
CA LEU A 432 -8.86 6.55 11.74
C LEU A 432 -8.42 7.54 10.63
N VAL A 433 -8.15 8.82 10.96
CA VAL A 433 -7.73 9.86 10.00
C VAL A 433 -6.22 9.92 9.84
N VAL A 434 -5.50 9.58 10.88
CA VAL A 434 -4.06 9.80 11.00
C VAL A 434 -3.27 8.99 9.96
N GLN A 435 -2.43 9.68 9.17
CA GLN A 435 -1.52 9.12 8.19
C GLN A 435 -0.08 9.56 8.47
N ALA A 436 0.89 8.91 7.84
CA ALA A 436 2.32 9.21 8.03
C ALA A 436 2.67 10.65 7.64
N THR A 437 2.06 11.18 6.56
CA THR A 437 2.27 12.54 6.05
C THR A 437 1.09 13.46 6.36
N PHE A 438 1.35 14.77 6.35
CA PHE A 438 0.30 15.78 6.50
C PHE A 438 -0.71 15.73 5.33
N GLY A 439 -0.23 15.60 4.08
CA GLY A 439 -1.09 15.50 2.91
C GLY A 439 -1.99 14.27 2.91
N GLY A 440 -1.45 13.11 3.29
CA GLY A 440 -2.25 11.89 3.49
C GLY A 440 -3.32 12.08 4.56
N THR A 441 -2.99 12.73 5.67
CA THR A 441 -3.95 13.06 6.75
C THR A 441 -5.02 14.04 6.26
N LEU A 442 -4.65 15.03 5.44
CA LEU A 442 -5.59 15.99 4.85
C LEU A 442 -6.56 15.29 3.88
N LEU A 443 -6.05 14.41 3.02
CA LEU A 443 -6.88 13.64 2.08
C LEU A 443 -7.89 12.76 2.82
N ILE A 444 -7.40 11.90 3.71
CA ILE A 444 -8.27 10.97 4.44
C ILE A 444 -9.27 11.74 5.31
N GLY A 445 -8.83 12.81 5.98
CA GLY A 445 -9.72 13.67 6.77
C GLY A 445 -10.79 14.35 5.93
N GLY A 446 -10.45 14.87 4.75
CA GLY A 446 -11.40 15.48 3.81
C GLY A 446 -12.42 14.46 3.27
N LEU A 447 -11.96 13.26 2.89
CA LEU A 447 -12.84 12.16 2.45
C LEU A 447 -13.78 11.70 3.57
N ARG A 448 -13.31 11.63 4.81
CA ARG A 448 -14.16 11.32 5.98
C ARG A 448 -15.16 12.42 6.24
N ALA A 449 -14.77 13.69 6.17
CA ALA A 449 -15.68 14.82 6.32
C ALA A 449 -16.81 14.77 5.26
N ALA A 450 -16.47 14.47 4.01
CA ALA A 450 -17.47 14.24 2.97
C ALA A 450 -18.40 13.08 3.31
N GLY A 451 -17.86 11.97 3.79
CA GLY A 451 -18.63 10.80 4.24
C GLY A 451 -19.55 11.12 5.43
N VAL A 452 -19.10 11.97 6.38
CA VAL A 452 -19.95 12.44 7.49
C VAL A 452 -21.16 13.20 6.97
N VAL A 453 -20.97 14.14 6.05
CA VAL A 453 -22.08 14.93 5.48
C VAL A 453 -23.08 14.00 4.77
N MET A 454 -22.59 13.08 3.94
CA MET A 454 -23.44 12.12 3.25
C MET A 454 -24.17 11.17 4.21
N GLY A 455 -23.43 10.64 5.20
CA GLY A 455 -23.98 9.76 6.26
C GLY A 455 -25.01 10.47 7.14
N PHE A 456 -24.78 11.74 7.47
CA PHE A 456 -25.71 12.59 8.18
C PHE A 456 -27.04 12.74 7.44
N VAL A 457 -26.97 13.08 6.13
CA VAL A 457 -28.17 13.19 5.29
C VAL A 457 -28.91 11.85 5.20
N LEU A 458 -28.18 10.75 4.95
CA LEU A 458 -28.77 9.41 4.87
C LEU A 458 -29.45 9.03 6.21
N SER A 459 -28.80 9.29 7.32
CA SER A 459 -29.35 8.98 8.66
C SER A 459 -30.60 9.79 8.97
N ILE A 460 -30.60 11.10 8.65
CA ILE A 460 -31.80 11.95 8.82
C ILE A 460 -32.95 11.42 7.96
N CYS A 461 -32.70 11.11 6.69
CA CYS A 461 -33.71 10.54 5.82
C CYS A 461 -34.25 9.21 6.38
N ALA A 462 -33.39 8.35 6.89
CA ALA A 462 -33.81 7.10 7.50
C ALA A 462 -34.66 7.32 8.75
N VAL A 463 -34.22 8.19 9.67
CA VAL A 463 -34.93 8.49 10.94
C VAL A 463 -36.29 9.12 10.69
N ILE A 464 -36.40 10.04 9.71
CA ILE A 464 -37.65 10.77 9.45
C ILE A 464 -38.63 9.95 8.61
N PHE A 465 -38.14 9.28 7.56
CA PHE A 465 -39.04 8.71 6.55
C PHE A 465 -39.16 7.19 6.61
N ILE A 466 -38.12 6.47 7.08
CA ILE A 466 -38.08 5.01 6.99
C ILE A 466 -38.38 4.36 8.34
N VAL A 467 -37.65 4.76 9.41
CA VAL A 467 -37.79 4.15 10.73
C VAL A 467 -39.23 4.22 11.28
N PRO A 468 -39.99 5.33 11.11
CA PRO A 468 -41.37 5.38 11.60
C PRO A 468 -42.32 4.40 10.90
N LEU A 469 -41.99 3.93 9.69
CA LEU A 469 -42.77 2.94 8.93
C LEU A 469 -42.42 1.49 9.32
N ILE A 470 -41.34 1.29 10.03
CA ILE A 470 -40.84 -0.04 10.42
C ILE A 470 -41.41 -0.40 11.77
N THR A 471 -42.30 -1.38 11.78
CA THR A 471 -42.96 -1.87 13.02
C THR A 471 -42.43 -3.24 13.47
N THR A 472 -41.55 -3.85 12.69
CA THR A 472 -41.04 -5.21 12.91
C THR A 472 -39.52 -5.29 12.94
N ILE A 473 -38.97 -6.17 13.77
CA ILE A 473 -37.51 -6.42 13.82
C ILE A 473 -36.95 -6.85 12.45
N PRO A 474 -37.59 -7.78 11.69
CA PRO A 474 -37.10 -8.12 10.34
C PRO A 474 -37.05 -6.94 9.38
N GLY A 475 -38.00 -6.01 9.46
CA GLY A 475 -37.98 -4.80 8.63
C GLY A 475 -36.78 -3.90 8.96
N PHE A 476 -36.47 -3.72 10.24
CA PHE A 476 -35.31 -2.96 10.70
C PHE A 476 -33.99 -3.63 10.26
N LEU A 477 -33.90 -4.95 10.44
CA LEU A 477 -32.77 -5.74 9.99
C LEU A 477 -32.53 -5.59 8.49
N LEU A 478 -33.60 -5.71 7.67
CA LEU A 478 -33.52 -5.61 6.23
C LEU A 478 -33.04 -4.21 5.79
N MET A 479 -33.51 -3.14 6.42
CA MET A 479 -33.05 -1.78 6.14
C MET A 479 -31.54 -1.64 6.35
N PHE A 480 -31.03 -2.12 7.50
CA PHE A 480 -29.58 -2.09 7.78
C PHE A 480 -28.79 -2.95 6.80
N MET A 481 -29.26 -4.16 6.50
CA MET A 481 -28.58 -5.05 5.56
C MET A 481 -28.49 -4.44 4.15
N ILE A 482 -29.52 -3.72 3.69
CA ILE A 482 -29.49 -3.02 2.40
C ILE A 482 -28.43 -1.92 2.41
N VAL A 483 -28.40 -1.07 3.46
CA VAL A 483 -27.39 0.00 3.57
C VAL A 483 -25.98 -0.58 3.64
N LEU A 484 -25.77 -1.59 4.46
CA LEU A 484 -24.46 -2.27 4.60
C LEU A 484 -24.05 -2.96 3.30
N PHE A 485 -24.98 -3.55 2.55
CA PHE A 485 -24.70 -4.15 1.25
C PHE A 485 -24.24 -3.11 0.23
N VAL A 486 -24.99 -2.01 0.07
CA VAL A 486 -24.67 -0.95 -0.88
C VAL A 486 -23.32 -0.29 -0.52
N MET A 487 -23.16 0.08 0.75
CA MET A 487 -21.90 0.69 1.19
C MET A 487 -20.74 -0.29 1.15
N GLY A 488 -20.94 -1.56 1.51
CA GLY A 488 -19.92 -2.60 1.40
C GLY A 488 -19.44 -2.84 -0.04
N TYR A 489 -20.33 -2.69 -1.03
CA TYR A 489 -19.96 -2.73 -2.44
C TYR A 489 -19.04 -1.55 -2.81
N VAL A 490 -19.34 -0.35 -2.32
CA VAL A 490 -18.54 0.86 -2.55
C VAL A 490 -17.20 0.80 -1.79
N MET A 491 -17.20 0.28 -0.57
CA MET A 491 -16.01 0.16 0.29
C MET A 491 -14.89 -0.70 -0.33
N HIS A 492 -15.23 -1.62 -1.22
CA HIS A 492 -14.22 -2.42 -1.94
C HIS A 492 -13.55 -1.68 -3.10
N GLY A 493 -13.79 -0.40 -3.27
CA GLY A 493 -13.15 0.47 -4.26
C GLY A 493 -11.86 1.13 -3.76
N ALA A 494 -11.34 2.07 -4.56
CA ALA A 494 -10.17 2.88 -4.17
C ALA A 494 -10.47 3.76 -2.94
N PRO A 495 -9.43 4.25 -2.22
CA PRO A 495 -9.61 5.07 -1.01
C PRO A 495 -10.55 6.27 -1.17
N ARG A 496 -10.62 6.86 -2.37
CA ARG A 496 -11.51 8.00 -2.70
C ARG A 496 -13.00 7.67 -2.58
N VAL A 497 -13.39 6.40 -2.70
CA VAL A 497 -14.78 5.93 -2.54
C VAL A 497 -14.96 5.10 -1.27
N SER A 498 -13.95 4.30 -0.86
CA SER A 498 -14.06 3.42 0.30
C SER A 498 -14.10 4.18 1.62
N VAL A 499 -13.26 5.22 1.78
CA VAL A 499 -13.20 6.02 3.01
C VAL A 499 -14.51 6.77 3.30
N PRO A 500 -15.12 7.49 2.34
CA PRO A 500 -16.46 8.06 2.54
C PRO A 500 -17.52 7.01 2.84
N ALA A 501 -17.52 5.87 2.13
CA ALA A 501 -18.52 4.82 2.34
C ALA A 501 -18.44 4.22 3.76
N LEU A 502 -17.23 3.96 4.25
CA LEU A 502 -17.00 3.54 5.63
C LEU A 502 -17.58 4.54 6.63
N GLN A 503 -17.30 5.84 6.41
CA GLN A 503 -17.78 6.87 7.29
C GLN A 503 -19.30 7.04 7.27
N ILE A 504 -19.94 6.86 6.10
CA ILE A 504 -21.40 6.84 5.98
C ILE A 504 -22.00 5.75 6.88
N VAL A 505 -21.43 4.53 6.83
CA VAL A 505 -21.90 3.42 7.67
C VAL A 505 -21.73 3.73 9.14
N ILE A 506 -20.58 4.25 9.58
CA ILE A 506 -20.32 4.58 10.98
C ILE A 506 -21.32 5.63 11.52
N VAL A 507 -21.59 6.68 10.73
CA VAL A 507 -22.57 7.71 11.11
C VAL A 507 -23.99 7.13 11.16
N PHE A 508 -24.35 6.31 10.18
CA PHE A 508 -25.67 5.66 10.10
C PHE A 508 -25.89 4.71 11.27
N ASP A 509 -24.89 3.91 11.59
CA ASP A 509 -24.89 2.97 12.68
C ASP A 509 -25.04 3.68 14.04
N PHE A 510 -24.18 4.66 14.31
CA PHE A 510 -24.25 5.44 15.55
C PHE A 510 -25.60 6.15 15.72
N SER A 511 -26.20 6.57 14.61
CA SER A 511 -27.49 7.28 14.63
C SER A 511 -28.65 6.39 15.03
N LEU A 512 -28.65 5.13 14.61
CA LEU A 512 -29.82 4.25 14.71
C LEU A 512 -29.65 3.13 15.72
N LEU A 513 -28.41 2.68 15.99
CA LEU A 513 -28.12 1.56 16.88
C LEU A 513 -27.86 2.07 18.31
N GLN A 514 -28.92 2.25 19.06
CA GLN A 514 -28.86 2.65 20.48
C GLN A 514 -29.11 1.46 21.40
N LEU A 515 -28.65 1.55 22.65
CA LEU A 515 -28.87 0.50 23.67
C LEU A 515 -30.34 0.10 23.84
N SER A 516 -31.23 1.07 23.76
CA SER A 516 -32.68 0.88 23.91
C SER A 516 -33.39 0.42 22.63
N GLY A 517 -32.67 0.17 21.56
CA GLY A 517 -33.22 -0.17 20.25
C GLY A 517 -33.15 0.97 19.21
N PRO A 518 -33.94 0.89 18.12
CA PRO A 518 -33.91 1.91 17.08
C PRO A 518 -34.27 3.30 17.60
N SER A 519 -33.40 4.27 17.34
CA SER A 519 -33.65 5.66 17.76
C SER A 519 -34.38 6.42 16.65
N ILE A 520 -35.44 7.16 17.07
CA ILE A 520 -36.11 8.17 16.20
C ILE A 520 -35.66 9.59 16.55
N SER A 521 -34.66 9.74 17.42
CA SER A 521 -34.09 11.02 17.81
C SER A 521 -32.97 11.43 16.83
N LEU A 522 -32.96 12.68 16.39
CA LEU A 522 -31.88 13.25 15.59
C LEU A 522 -30.67 13.67 16.44
N TYR A 523 -30.83 13.72 17.76
CA TYR A 523 -29.78 14.19 18.68
C TYR A 523 -28.47 13.39 18.59
N PRO A 524 -28.48 12.04 18.58
CA PRO A 524 -27.25 11.27 18.43
C PRO A 524 -26.57 11.53 17.06
N THR A 525 -27.35 11.59 15.98
CA THR A 525 -26.85 11.84 14.62
C THR A 525 -26.12 13.17 14.52
N MET A 526 -26.73 14.23 15.05
CA MET A 526 -26.18 15.59 15.02
C MET A 526 -24.89 15.67 15.85
N ASN A 527 -24.92 15.18 17.07
CA ASN A 527 -23.78 15.24 17.98
C ASN A 527 -22.59 14.41 17.48
N PHE A 528 -22.83 13.18 17.04
CA PHE A 528 -21.76 12.34 16.52
C PHE A 528 -21.14 12.92 15.25
N SER A 529 -21.95 13.42 14.31
CA SER A 529 -21.44 14.05 13.09
C SER A 529 -20.57 15.28 13.41
N LEU A 530 -21.04 16.12 14.35
CA LEU A 530 -20.26 17.29 14.80
C LEU A 530 -18.97 16.85 15.50
N ALA A 531 -19.03 15.80 16.34
CA ALA A 531 -17.85 15.27 17.02
C ALA A 531 -16.81 14.77 16.03
N VAL A 532 -17.21 14.02 15.00
CA VAL A 532 -16.29 13.55 13.93
C VAL A 532 -15.65 14.73 13.20
N MET A 533 -16.42 15.74 12.82
CA MET A 533 -15.89 16.95 12.16
C MET A 533 -14.87 17.68 13.05
N MET A 534 -15.13 17.78 14.35
CA MET A 534 -14.20 18.35 15.32
C MET A 534 -12.92 17.52 15.42
N GLY A 535 -13.03 16.18 15.45
CA GLY A 535 -11.88 15.28 15.46
C GLY A 535 -10.99 15.45 14.23
N VAL A 536 -11.58 15.59 13.04
CA VAL A 536 -10.85 15.91 11.79
C VAL A 536 -10.13 17.24 11.93
N PHE A 537 -10.82 18.28 12.41
CA PHE A 537 -10.24 19.62 12.60
C PHE A 537 -9.07 19.62 13.58
N VAL A 538 -9.24 19.02 14.77
CA VAL A 538 -8.17 18.92 15.79
C VAL A 538 -6.96 18.15 15.20
N THR A 539 -7.21 17.08 14.46
CA THR A 539 -6.14 16.31 13.82
C THR A 539 -5.34 17.19 12.85
N PHE A 540 -6.00 17.98 12.00
CA PHE A 540 -5.31 18.89 11.09
C PHE A 540 -4.47 19.93 11.83
N VAL A 541 -5.00 20.52 12.89
CA VAL A 541 -4.28 21.52 13.68
C VAL A 541 -3.04 20.89 14.33
N VAL A 542 -3.19 19.74 14.99
CA VAL A 542 -2.08 19.05 15.67
C VAL A 542 -1.01 18.62 14.67
N TYR A 543 -1.40 18.05 13.52
CA TYR A 543 -0.46 17.56 12.51
C TYR A 543 0.25 18.69 11.77
N ARG A 544 -0.33 19.88 11.73
CA ARG A 544 0.30 21.09 11.18
C ARG A 544 1.27 21.74 12.17
N LEU A 545 0.97 21.69 13.47
CA LEU A 545 1.75 22.38 14.50
C LEU A 545 2.88 21.52 15.08
N LEU A 546 2.64 20.22 15.33
CA LEU A 546 3.63 19.33 15.93
C LEU A 546 4.42 18.60 14.85
N TRP A 547 5.70 18.99 14.67
CA TRP A 547 6.63 18.33 13.73
C TRP A 547 5.99 17.95 12.40
N PRO A 548 5.52 18.90 11.58
CA PRO A 548 4.85 18.57 10.33
C PRO A 548 5.80 17.75 9.44
N VAL A 549 5.37 16.56 9.04
CA VAL A 549 6.05 15.72 8.05
C VAL A 549 5.36 15.98 6.72
N ARG A 550 6.02 16.69 5.83
CA ARG A 550 5.50 16.99 4.50
C ARG A 550 5.96 15.91 3.53
N ALA A 551 5.12 15.57 2.58
CA ALA A 551 5.48 14.60 1.54
C ALA A 551 6.70 15.06 0.72
N GLY A 552 6.85 16.38 0.50
CA GLY A 552 8.01 16.94 -0.20
C GLY A 552 9.34 16.77 0.53
N ASP A 553 9.32 16.79 1.88
CA ASP A 553 10.52 16.61 2.69
C ASP A 553 11.01 15.15 2.70
N GLU A 554 10.10 14.20 2.49
CA GLU A 554 10.40 12.76 2.50
C GLU A 554 10.62 12.17 1.09
N LEU A 555 10.12 12.84 0.04
CA LEU A 555 10.17 12.36 -1.33
C LEU A 555 11.61 12.18 -1.83
N LEU A 556 12.43 13.23 -1.73
CA LEU A 556 13.81 13.19 -2.22
C LEU A 556 14.70 12.26 -1.38
N PRO A 557 14.65 12.27 -0.02
CA PRO A 557 15.37 11.30 0.78
C PRO A 557 14.97 9.84 0.50
N CYS A 558 13.68 9.58 0.21
CA CYS A 558 13.22 8.25 -0.16
C CYS A 558 13.91 7.76 -1.44
N LEU A 559 13.89 8.58 -2.51
CA LEU A 559 14.53 8.24 -3.78
C LEU A 559 16.05 8.10 -3.65
N ALA A 560 16.68 8.96 -2.85
CA ALA A 560 18.11 8.85 -2.56
C ALA A 560 18.46 7.54 -1.84
N ALA A 561 17.64 7.15 -0.84
CA ALA A 561 17.83 5.91 -0.10
C ALA A 561 17.68 4.67 -1.01
N THR A 562 16.75 4.71 -1.97
CA THR A 562 16.58 3.64 -2.97
C THR A 562 17.85 3.44 -3.79
N VAL A 563 18.41 4.51 -4.36
CA VAL A 563 19.65 4.44 -5.16
C VAL A 563 20.85 3.98 -4.31
N GLU A 564 20.94 4.45 -3.06
CA GLU A 564 22.01 4.02 -2.13
C GLU A 564 21.89 2.56 -1.70
N SER A 565 20.67 2.04 -1.58
CA SER A 565 20.45 0.62 -1.31
C SER A 565 21.06 -0.24 -2.41
N ILE A 566 20.83 0.12 -3.67
CA ILE A 566 21.40 -0.59 -4.83
C ILE A 566 22.93 -0.44 -4.88
N ALA A 567 23.46 0.75 -4.59
CA ALA A 567 24.91 0.94 -4.47
C ALA A 567 25.52 -0.01 -3.43
N SER A 568 24.83 -0.25 -2.33
CA SER A 568 25.26 -1.17 -1.28
C SER A 568 25.23 -2.64 -1.73
N VAL A 569 24.29 -3.02 -2.57
CA VAL A 569 24.24 -4.35 -3.20
C VAL A 569 25.41 -4.55 -4.14
N VAL A 570 25.73 -3.56 -5.02
CA VAL A 570 26.88 -3.60 -5.92
C VAL A 570 28.20 -3.75 -5.14
N GLU A 571 28.38 -2.95 -4.10
CA GLU A 571 29.56 -3.05 -3.23
C GLU A 571 29.64 -4.39 -2.51
N GLY A 572 28.51 -4.90 -2.02
CA GLY A 572 28.42 -6.23 -1.41
C GLY A 572 28.83 -7.34 -2.36
N ALA A 573 28.37 -7.30 -3.60
CA ALA A 573 28.74 -8.24 -4.65
C ALA A 573 30.22 -8.16 -5.03
N ALA A 574 30.84 -6.98 -4.97
CA ALA A 574 32.27 -6.80 -5.19
C ALA A 574 33.16 -7.39 -4.10
N VAL A 575 32.64 -7.48 -2.85
CA VAL A 575 33.40 -7.98 -1.70
C VAL A 575 33.26 -9.49 -1.53
N LYS A 576 32.07 -10.03 -1.72
CA LYS A 576 31.77 -11.46 -1.57
C LYS A 576 30.62 -11.88 -2.48
N PRO A 577 30.57 -13.16 -2.90
CA PRO A 577 29.40 -13.69 -3.60
C PRO A 577 28.13 -13.44 -2.82
N LEU A 578 27.10 -12.98 -3.49
CA LEU A 578 25.75 -12.81 -2.93
C LEU A 578 24.92 -14.02 -3.31
N SER A 579 24.08 -14.47 -2.39
CA SER A 579 23.10 -15.53 -2.72
C SER A 579 21.94 -14.95 -3.53
N ILE A 580 21.27 -15.77 -4.32
CA ILE A 580 20.03 -15.40 -5.04
C ILE A 580 19.02 -14.80 -4.06
N ALA A 581 18.91 -15.35 -2.84
CA ALA A 581 18.06 -14.82 -1.79
C ALA A 581 18.34 -13.34 -1.44
N GLN A 582 19.61 -12.92 -1.48
CA GLN A 582 19.98 -11.52 -1.19
C GLN A 582 19.60 -10.59 -2.36
N PHE A 583 19.70 -11.08 -3.59
CA PHE A 583 19.20 -10.34 -4.76
C PHE A 583 17.67 -10.24 -4.75
N ASP A 584 16.95 -11.30 -4.40
CA ASP A 584 15.50 -11.32 -4.27
C ASP A 584 15.04 -10.33 -3.19
N ASP A 585 15.69 -10.31 -2.03
CA ASP A 585 15.40 -9.34 -0.97
C ASP A 585 15.67 -7.90 -1.44
N ALA A 586 16.79 -7.66 -2.13
CA ALA A 586 17.11 -6.33 -2.66
C ALA A 586 16.06 -5.87 -3.69
N ARG A 587 15.59 -6.78 -4.54
CA ARG A 587 14.53 -6.52 -5.52
C ARG A 587 13.22 -6.12 -4.86
N ILE A 588 12.80 -6.87 -3.85
CA ILE A 588 11.57 -6.59 -3.11
C ILE A 588 11.67 -5.25 -2.38
N HIS A 589 12.81 -4.95 -1.76
CA HIS A 589 13.03 -3.66 -1.13
C HIS A 589 12.98 -2.49 -2.11
N LEU A 590 13.50 -2.67 -3.33
CA LEU A 590 13.39 -1.67 -4.39
C LEU A 590 11.92 -1.38 -4.72
N ASP A 591 11.10 -2.41 -4.91
CA ASP A 591 9.67 -2.25 -5.21
C ASP A 591 8.92 -1.57 -4.05
N GLU A 592 9.23 -1.92 -2.79
CA GLU A 592 8.66 -1.25 -1.62
C GLU A 592 9.00 0.24 -1.58
N ASP A 593 10.24 0.61 -1.87
CA ASP A 593 10.70 2.00 -1.84
C ASP A 593 10.11 2.81 -3.01
N ILE A 594 9.99 2.22 -4.21
CA ILE A 594 9.28 2.83 -5.34
C ILE A 594 7.81 3.08 -4.98
N SER A 595 7.15 2.13 -4.35
CA SER A 595 5.76 2.29 -3.89
C SER A 595 5.62 3.41 -2.85
N LYS A 596 6.58 3.53 -1.90
CA LYS A 596 6.63 4.64 -0.93
C LYS A 596 6.80 5.98 -1.63
N TYR A 597 7.71 6.06 -2.61
CA TYR A 597 7.91 7.28 -3.38
C TYR A 597 6.64 7.72 -4.10
N MET A 598 5.95 6.79 -4.76
CA MET A 598 4.67 7.08 -5.42
C MET A 598 3.60 7.56 -4.44
N SER A 599 3.55 6.99 -3.24
CA SER A 599 2.66 7.46 -2.18
C SER A 599 3.00 8.90 -1.75
N PHE A 600 4.28 9.25 -1.61
CA PHE A 600 4.69 10.61 -1.28
C PHE A 600 4.41 11.58 -2.44
N HIS A 601 4.64 11.18 -3.69
CA HIS A 601 4.32 11.97 -4.88
C HIS A 601 2.81 12.30 -4.95
N ASN A 602 1.94 11.32 -4.76
CA ASN A 602 0.50 11.51 -4.75
C ASN A 602 0.05 12.43 -3.60
N ASN A 603 0.64 12.28 -2.41
CA ASN A 603 0.35 13.12 -1.26
C ASN A 603 0.85 14.57 -1.47
N LEU A 604 1.99 14.75 -2.15
CA LEU A 604 2.54 16.07 -2.44
C LEU A 604 1.61 16.91 -3.34
N GLN A 605 0.95 16.27 -4.31
CA GLN A 605 -0.05 16.94 -5.15
C GLN A 605 -1.21 17.54 -4.33
N LEU A 606 -1.50 16.98 -3.16
CA LEU A 606 -2.55 17.44 -2.26
C LEU A 606 -2.07 18.50 -1.28
N GLU A 607 -0.77 18.49 -0.92
CA GLU A 607 -0.17 19.46 0.00
C GLU A 607 0.14 20.80 -0.68
N MET A 608 0.45 20.76 -1.96
CA MET A 608 0.93 21.90 -2.73
C MET A 608 0.27 21.93 -4.11
N HIS A 609 0.02 23.13 -4.63
CA HIS A 609 -0.22 23.30 -6.06
C HIS A 609 1.10 23.13 -6.81
N CYS A 610 1.52 21.86 -6.96
CA CYS A 610 2.70 21.53 -7.73
C CYS A 610 2.49 21.95 -9.18
N SER A 611 3.44 22.70 -9.76
CA SER A 611 3.36 23.02 -11.18
C SER A 611 3.44 21.71 -11.98
N ALA A 612 2.75 21.65 -13.13
CA ALA A 612 2.79 20.48 -14.00
C ALA A 612 4.24 20.07 -14.33
N MET A 613 5.14 21.04 -14.51
CA MET A 613 6.55 20.82 -14.78
C MET A 613 7.28 20.17 -13.58
N CYS A 614 6.95 20.53 -12.34
CA CYS A 614 7.54 19.89 -11.15
C CYS A 614 7.07 18.43 -11.03
N CYS A 615 5.78 18.16 -11.24
CA CYS A 615 5.25 16.80 -11.22
C CYS A 615 5.86 15.92 -12.32
N GLN A 616 6.03 16.46 -13.54
CA GLN A 616 6.71 15.73 -14.64
C GLN A 616 8.16 15.42 -14.31
N LEU A 617 8.89 16.38 -13.72
CA LEU A 617 10.28 16.16 -13.35
C LEU A 617 10.42 15.12 -12.23
N GLN A 618 9.49 15.09 -11.27
CA GLN A 618 9.45 14.06 -10.22
C GLN A 618 9.22 12.66 -10.80
N LEU A 619 8.28 12.52 -11.73
CA LEU A 619 8.01 11.24 -12.39
C LEU A 619 9.19 10.82 -13.29
N ARG A 620 9.82 11.78 -13.98
CA ARG A 620 11.03 11.50 -14.78
C ARG A 620 12.20 11.06 -13.89
N ALA A 621 12.41 11.70 -12.75
CA ALA A 621 13.45 11.31 -11.80
C ALA A 621 13.20 9.89 -11.24
N LEU A 622 11.95 9.55 -10.96
CA LEU A 622 11.56 8.21 -10.54
C LEU A 622 11.84 7.18 -11.65
N SER A 623 11.38 7.47 -12.88
CA SER A 623 11.57 6.57 -14.03
C SER A 623 13.07 6.30 -14.29
N LEU A 624 13.92 7.32 -14.27
CA LEU A 624 15.37 7.15 -14.43
C LEU A 624 16.00 6.36 -13.28
N ALA A 625 15.61 6.65 -12.03
CA ALA A 625 16.11 5.90 -10.88
C ALA A 625 15.67 4.44 -10.92
N GLU A 626 14.39 4.20 -11.24
CA GLU A 626 13.83 2.85 -11.38
C GLU A 626 14.55 2.06 -12.48
N LYS A 627 14.72 2.65 -13.66
CA LYS A 627 15.46 2.06 -14.77
C LYS A 627 16.88 1.69 -14.36
N LEU A 628 17.64 2.65 -13.84
CA LEU A 628 19.03 2.46 -13.41
C LEU A 628 19.15 1.37 -12.33
N CYS A 629 18.26 1.35 -11.35
CA CYS A 629 18.26 0.34 -10.30
C CYS A 629 17.89 -1.05 -10.83
N ASN A 630 16.89 -1.12 -11.71
CA ASN A 630 16.44 -2.38 -12.32
C ASN A 630 17.53 -3.00 -13.19
N GLU A 631 18.13 -2.21 -14.08
CA GLU A 631 19.21 -2.67 -14.95
C GLU A 631 20.43 -3.11 -14.15
N THR A 632 20.77 -2.37 -13.07
CA THR A 632 21.88 -2.74 -12.20
C THR A 632 21.63 -4.10 -11.52
N LEU A 633 20.44 -4.35 -10.97
CA LEU A 633 20.11 -5.63 -10.35
C LEU A 633 20.06 -6.75 -11.38
N LEU A 634 19.47 -6.52 -12.56
CA LEU A 634 19.42 -7.50 -13.64
C LEU A 634 20.83 -7.88 -14.11
N ALA A 635 21.71 -6.90 -14.34
CA ALA A 635 23.09 -7.15 -14.76
C ALA A 635 23.88 -7.91 -13.68
N LEU A 636 23.71 -7.58 -12.39
CA LEU A 636 24.38 -8.29 -11.30
C LEU A 636 23.93 -9.75 -11.22
N VAL A 637 22.62 -10.01 -11.27
CA VAL A 637 22.10 -11.39 -11.23
C VAL A 637 22.58 -12.17 -12.44
N ALA A 638 22.59 -11.52 -13.60
CA ALA A 638 22.93 -12.12 -14.88
C ALA A 638 24.41 -12.50 -14.97
N GLU A 639 25.31 -11.55 -14.61
CA GLU A 639 26.75 -11.67 -14.87
C GLU A 639 27.55 -12.20 -13.66
N VAL A 640 27.02 -12.01 -12.47
CA VAL A 640 27.71 -12.42 -11.23
C VAL A 640 26.97 -13.62 -10.59
N GLY A 641 25.65 -13.55 -10.49
CA GLY A 641 24.85 -14.61 -9.86
C GLY A 641 25.37 -14.96 -8.45
N GLU A 642 25.58 -16.26 -8.20
CA GLU A 642 26.16 -16.78 -6.95
C GLU A 642 27.69 -16.93 -7.01
N ASP A 643 28.29 -16.64 -8.14
CA ASP A 643 29.74 -16.71 -8.31
C ASP A 643 30.44 -15.44 -7.80
N PRO A 644 31.71 -15.50 -7.46
CA PRO A 644 32.49 -14.32 -7.10
C PRO A 644 32.64 -13.40 -8.31
N MET A 645 32.45 -12.09 -8.09
CA MET A 645 32.66 -11.08 -9.12
C MET A 645 34.06 -11.21 -9.75
N PRO A 646 34.19 -11.16 -11.07
CA PRO A 646 35.50 -11.21 -11.74
C PRO A 646 36.45 -10.16 -11.20
N ALA A 647 37.71 -10.52 -10.97
CA ALA A 647 38.71 -9.65 -10.34
C ALA A 647 38.94 -8.33 -11.08
N ASN A 648 38.78 -8.31 -12.43
CA ASN A 648 38.86 -7.12 -13.27
C ASN A 648 37.62 -6.22 -13.16
N ALA A 649 36.46 -6.74 -12.74
CA ALA A 649 35.25 -5.98 -12.52
C ALA A 649 35.19 -5.29 -11.14
N ILE A 650 35.86 -5.84 -10.11
CA ILE A 650 35.81 -5.31 -8.74
C ILE A 650 36.16 -3.81 -8.67
N PRO A 651 37.26 -3.31 -9.26
CA PRO A 651 37.57 -1.88 -9.22
C PRO A 651 36.52 -1.01 -9.93
N VAL A 652 35.95 -1.52 -11.02
CA VAL A 652 34.89 -0.83 -11.76
C VAL A 652 33.61 -0.78 -10.92
N ALA A 653 33.20 -1.89 -10.28
CA ALA A 653 32.03 -1.99 -9.44
C ALA A 653 32.09 -1.06 -8.22
N LEU A 654 33.24 -0.94 -7.57
CA LEU A 654 33.41 -0.04 -6.43
C LEU A 654 33.27 1.44 -6.83
N VAL A 655 33.84 1.84 -7.97
CA VAL A 655 33.67 3.21 -8.48
C VAL A 655 32.25 3.46 -8.98
N PHE A 656 31.62 2.45 -9.60
CA PHE A 656 30.23 2.52 -10.02
C PHE A 656 29.29 2.69 -8.79
N ALA A 657 29.49 1.93 -7.73
CA ALA A 657 28.73 2.08 -6.48
C ALA A 657 28.93 3.46 -5.83
N ASP A 658 30.17 3.99 -5.85
CA ASP A 658 30.44 5.35 -5.38
C ASP A 658 29.74 6.41 -6.24
N ASN A 659 29.70 6.25 -7.55
CA ASN A 659 28.98 7.12 -8.48
C ASN A 659 27.44 7.08 -8.24
N LEU A 660 26.87 5.91 -7.95
CA LEU A 660 25.46 5.82 -7.52
C LEU A 660 25.21 6.60 -6.23
N ARG A 661 26.09 6.48 -5.22
CA ARG A 661 25.98 7.27 -3.96
C ARG A 661 26.13 8.77 -4.23
N ARG A 662 27.04 9.16 -5.09
CA ARG A 662 27.19 10.56 -5.50
C ARG A 662 25.94 11.06 -6.23
N CYS A 663 25.39 10.27 -7.14
CA CYS A 663 24.11 10.57 -7.79
C CYS A 663 22.99 10.77 -6.76
N ALA A 664 22.86 9.86 -5.78
CA ALA A 664 21.90 10.00 -4.68
C ALA A 664 22.14 11.25 -3.81
N SER A 665 23.41 11.66 -3.64
CA SER A 665 23.75 12.85 -2.85
C SER A 665 23.26 14.16 -3.50
N ALA A 666 23.08 14.19 -4.82
CA ALA A 666 22.46 15.33 -5.52
C ALA A 666 21.03 15.58 -5.07
N LEU A 667 20.25 14.53 -4.76
CA LEU A 667 18.91 14.64 -4.18
C LEU A 667 18.93 15.20 -2.74
N ARG A 668 20.05 15.06 -2.03
CA ARG A 668 20.24 15.62 -0.68
C ARG A 668 20.79 17.04 -0.68
N GLY A 669 20.95 17.65 -1.85
CA GLY A 669 21.36 19.04 -2.00
C GLY A 669 22.86 19.28 -1.99
N VAL A 670 23.66 18.24 -2.19
CA VAL A 670 25.09 18.41 -2.43
C VAL A 670 25.29 19.08 -3.78
N GLN A 671 25.83 20.29 -3.79
CA GLN A 671 26.09 21.04 -5.02
C GLN A 671 27.37 20.53 -5.71
N ASN A 672 27.38 20.62 -7.03
CA ASN A 672 28.53 20.26 -7.87
C ASN A 672 29.03 18.82 -7.63
N VAL A 673 28.12 17.86 -7.67
CA VAL A 673 28.45 16.44 -7.54
C VAL A 673 29.18 16.01 -8.80
N GLU A 674 30.50 15.82 -8.72
CA GLU A 674 31.29 15.25 -9.79
C GLU A 674 31.33 13.72 -9.67
N LEU A 675 31.03 13.01 -10.75
CA LEU A 675 31.18 11.56 -10.82
C LEU A 675 32.66 11.17 -10.95
N ALA A 676 33.06 10.11 -10.28
CA ALA A 676 34.41 9.60 -10.41
C ALA A 676 34.60 8.91 -11.77
N PRO A 677 35.71 9.14 -12.47
CA PRO A 677 35.97 8.44 -13.72
C PRO A 677 36.11 6.94 -13.45
N LEU A 678 35.43 6.13 -14.25
CA LEU A 678 35.58 4.68 -14.20
C LEU A 678 36.96 4.26 -14.64
N PRO A 679 37.51 3.17 -14.07
CA PRO A 679 38.80 2.63 -14.56
C PRO A 679 38.79 2.39 -16.08
N PRO A 680 39.90 2.63 -16.80
CA PRO A 680 39.94 2.50 -18.23
C PRO A 680 39.66 1.05 -18.66
N HIS A 681 39.16 0.91 -19.89
CA HIS A 681 38.94 -0.40 -20.50
C HIS A 681 40.28 -1.14 -20.69
N VAL A 682 40.29 -2.43 -20.32
CA VAL A 682 41.43 -3.32 -20.47
C VAL A 682 41.00 -4.49 -21.37
N GLU A 683 41.89 -4.92 -22.29
CA GLU A 683 41.62 -6.12 -23.08
C GLU A 683 41.34 -7.33 -22.14
N GLY A 684 40.17 -7.97 -22.34
CA GLY A 684 39.72 -9.08 -21.48
C GLY A 684 38.87 -8.66 -20.31
N ASP A 685 38.29 -7.43 -20.30
CA ASP A 685 37.31 -7.03 -19.33
C ASP A 685 36.07 -7.96 -19.36
N SER A 686 35.55 -8.28 -18.18
CA SER A 686 34.30 -9.04 -18.03
C SER A 686 33.08 -8.24 -18.55
N GLU A 687 32.05 -8.93 -18.96
CA GLU A 687 30.81 -8.34 -19.47
C GLU A 687 30.20 -7.35 -18.45
N ILE A 688 30.19 -7.70 -17.15
CA ILE A 688 29.69 -6.79 -16.12
C ILE A 688 30.52 -5.49 -16.02
N ALA A 689 31.85 -5.54 -16.20
CA ALA A 689 32.66 -4.33 -16.19
C ALA A 689 32.39 -3.45 -17.42
N GLN A 690 32.17 -4.05 -18.58
CA GLN A 690 31.80 -3.35 -19.80
C GLN A 690 30.42 -2.72 -19.69
N TRP A 691 29.44 -3.45 -19.12
CA TRP A 691 28.09 -2.95 -18.87
C TRP A 691 28.13 -1.74 -17.92
N MET A 692 28.84 -1.81 -16.79
CA MET A 692 28.96 -0.70 -15.84
C MET A 692 29.54 0.56 -16.47
N ARG A 693 30.48 0.42 -17.43
CA ARG A 693 31.03 1.58 -18.15
C ARG A 693 30.03 2.21 -19.10
N ARG A 694 29.26 1.41 -19.83
CA ARG A 694 28.19 1.91 -20.71
C ARG A 694 27.09 2.65 -19.96
N THR A 695 26.70 2.13 -18.81
CA THR A 695 25.65 2.74 -17.96
C THR A 695 26.14 4.02 -17.26
N SER A 696 27.45 4.37 -17.33
CA SER A 696 27.99 5.58 -16.70
C SER A 696 27.34 6.87 -17.21
N ASP A 697 26.97 6.95 -18.47
CA ASP A 697 26.31 8.12 -19.07
C ASP A 697 24.88 8.26 -18.54
N GLU A 698 24.18 7.15 -18.25
CA GLU A 698 22.87 7.15 -17.62
C GLU A 698 22.92 7.66 -16.17
N ILE A 699 23.98 7.30 -15.41
CA ILE A 699 24.20 7.84 -14.07
C ILE A 699 24.40 9.37 -14.15
N ALA A 700 25.14 9.85 -15.14
CA ALA A 700 25.35 11.29 -15.33
C ALA A 700 24.03 12.01 -15.67
N ASN A 701 23.22 11.47 -16.57
CA ASN A 701 21.91 12.02 -16.91
C ASN A 701 20.96 12.00 -15.70
N THR A 702 20.94 10.90 -14.94
CA THR A 702 20.13 10.76 -13.72
C THR A 702 20.54 11.79 -12.66
N ARG A 703 21.85 11.98 -12.42
CA ARG A 703 22.38 13.01 -11.53
C ARG A 703 21.92 14.41 -11.93
N ASP A 704 21.95 14.72 -13.23
CA ASP A 704 21.56 16.05 -13.71
C ASP A 704 20.08 16.32 -13.49
N VAL A 705 19.22 15.33 -13.73
CA VAL A 705 17.79 15.41 -13.40
C VAL A 705 17.57 15.55 -11.88
N PHE A 706 18.31 14.82 -11.05
CA PHE A 706 18.24 14.92 -9.59
C PHE A 706 18.67 16.29 -9.09
N THR A 707 19.71 16.87 -9.68
CA THR A 707 20.17 18.24 -9.36
C THR A 707 19.10 19.27 -9.74
N GLN A 708 18.47 19.12 -10.90
CA GLN A 708 17.35 19.98 -11.31
C GLN A 708 16.17 19.85 -10.39
N LEU A 709 15.81 18.63 -9.98
CA LEU A 709 14.70 18.36 -9.08
C LEU A 709 14.93 18.97 -7.69
N HIS A 710 16.16 18.86 -7.16
CA HIS A 710 16.50 19.47 -5.88
C HIS A 710 16.47 21.01 -5.93
N ALA A 711 16.85 21.61 -7.04
CA ALA A 711 16.83 23.07 -7.24
C ALA A 711 15.41 23.65 -7.34
N MET A 712 14.39 22.81 -7.57
CA MET A 712 13.00 23.27 -7.63
C MET A 712 12.45 23.60 -6.23
N PRO A 713 11.72 24.72 -6.08
CA PRO A 713 11.12 25.09 -4.81
C PRO A 713 9.96 24.14 -4.47
N MET A 714 10.24 23.05 -3.76
CA MET A 714 9.20 22.15 -3.25
C MET A 714 8.38 22.72 -2.10
N ASN A 715 8.76 23.88 -1.57
CA ASN A 715 8.19 24.50 -0.37
C ASN A 715 7.70 25.93 -0.59
N ALA A 716 7.38 26.35 -1.82
CA ALA A 716 6.77 27.66 -2.01
C ALA A 716 5.41 27.70 -1.31
N PRO A 717 5.23 28.49 -0.22
CA PRO A 717 3.93 28.64 0.41
C PRO A 717 3.04 29.41 -0.57
N THR A 718 2.19 28.72 -1.29
CA THR A 718 1.02 29.39 -1.85
C THR A 718 0.17 29.76 -0.65
N LEU A 719 0.30 30.99 -0.17
CA LEU A 719 -0.76 31.64 0.58
C LEU A 719 -2.06 31.31 -0.18
N MET A 720 -2.94 30.54 0.46
CA MET A 720 -4.31 30.46 0.01
C MET A 720 -4.78 31.89 -0.21
N GLY A 721 -4.95 32.26 -1.46
CA GLY A 721 -5.75 33.42 -1.79
C GLY A 721 -7.15 33.15 -1.27
N LEU A 722 -7.41 33.60 -0.07
CA LEU A 722 -8.74 33.98 0.36
C LEU A 722 -9.10 35.20 -0.48
N ALA A 723 -9.72 34.95 -1.61
CA ALA A 723 -10.52 35.92 -2.35
C ALA A 723 -11.75 35.18 -2.86
#